data_05c7747520b6514f8c134d194d46f6da
#
_entry.id   05c7747520b6514f8c134d194d46f6da
#
_cell.length_a   1.000
_cell.length_b   1.000
_cell.length_c   1.000
_cell.angle_alpha   90.00
_cell.angle_beta   90.00
_cell.angle_gamma   90.00
#
_symmetry.space_group_name_H-M   'P 1'
#
loop_
_entity.id
_entity.type
_entity.pdbx_description
1 polymer ?
#
loop_
_entity_poly.entity_id
_entity_poly.type
_entity_poly.pdbx_seq_one_letter_code
_entity_poly.pdbx_strand_id
1 'polypeptide(L)'
;MSEKKPPQKWSRRNFIRTAASAAAVLAVPGCSRQEKPVLTTFTGDFDPLRTYPYRGWEDFYRKIWTWDKVVRSTHSANCTGSCSWKVYVRNGVMVREEQAADYPRINTELPDYNPRGCQKGGCFVEYVYSPQRLRYPLIRTGERGEGKWRRASWDEALTLVAEKLLDNIYNHGPDTNTFFSVIPAMSPVSFCAGSRLAHYIGGVFLSFYDWYCDLPPGEPLTWGVQTEACECADWFNSQYIILWGSNISQTRIPDAHFAWEARYNGAKIVCISPDYNSSAVHADHYMQINPGTDGILALGVAKQLIDQNLIDVPYVKEQTDLALLVVNESKRFLRETDLKAGGKEDVFYLWDSKQNKAVPTPGSMGSGAKTLQLGGVDPALTGTFEVHLANGKTATVTTVFELLKQELAPYTLEAVAKRTGLPAHEIELFAHELGTRKPAMIIHGAGTNHWFHNDLVNRSFILLVALTGNVGKNGGGFNHYVGQERVWPEKGFFKLAFPEDRKKQRFQNTTLWSYVHSSSKDPHQYNGKPVEWYIQESVKNGWMPLWPKDGRKPRALIVWRANYLNQAKGNEILLSSLWRDLDLIVDINYRMDTTALYSDVVLPAASYYEKVDLNTTDCHSYIHPFGKALPPLFESKTDWDIFHALAEKIAEVAKKKNLQPFMDKAFEWNRDFTLLPHHWTSQGTLNTDEQAANFILANAEETKGMTYQQLQQKPHRFIATDPESWNSDLEPGVAYTPFTHQVAKKRPWRTLTGRQQFYIDHPWYIELGEALPTFKEPIPEKYPLYWNTPHGRWSIHSTWRDHRALLRLQRGLPIVYMHPEDARHRGLQDNDWVKIYNDVGHCVCRLQILPGEKPGRVTMYHGWEKFLGFQEGGWQSLTYIKINPTQLIGKYGHVNFRLNYWGPTGNNRDIKVEIVKAKV
;
A
#
# COMPACT_ATOMS: atom_id res chain seq x y z
N MET A 1 -45.38 -54.35 -4.31
CA MET A 1 -43.99 -54.50 -4.70
C MET A 1 -43.87 -54.12 -6.16
N SER A 2 -43.44 -52.94 -6.52
CA SER A 2 -43.23 -52.48 -7.90
C SER A 2 -41.72 -52.24 -8.07
N GLU A 3 -41.12 -52.99 -8.95
CA GLU A 3 -39.73 -52.92 -9.33
C GLU A 3 -39.38 -51.55 -9.97
N LYS A 4 -38.43 -50.85 -9.40
CA LYS A 4 -37.82 -49.64 -10.00
C LYS A 4 -36.81 -50.09 -11.05
N LYS A 5 -37.06 -49.76 -12.33
CA LYS A 5 -36.07 -49.90 -13.41
C LYS A 5 -34.91 -48.90 -13.19
N PRO A 6 -33.64 -49.25 -13.48
CA PRO A 6 -32.50 -48.37 -13.37
C PRO A 6 -32.49 -47.25 -14.45
N PRO A 7 -31.91 -46.10 -14.22
CA PRO A 7 -31.93 -45.00 -15.18
C PRO A 7 -31.09 -45.31 -16.42
N GLN A 8 -31.69 -45.08 -17.57
CA GLN A 8 -31.12 -45.29 -18.90
C GLN A 8 -29.95 -44.29 -19.12
N LYS A 9 -28.73 -44.80 -19.35
CA LYS A 9 -27.58 -43.99 -19.73
C LYS A 9 -27.81 -43.39 -21.12
N TRP A 10 -27.85 -42.04 -21.17
CA TRP A 10 -27.95 -41.34 -22.44
C TRP A 10 -26.62 -41.40 -23.19
N SER A 11 -26.62 -41.87 -24.44
CA SER A 11 -25.44 -41.84 -25.31
C SER A 11 -25.34 -40.45 -25.99
N ARG A 12 -24.10 -40.04 -26.32
CA ARG A 12 -23.83 -38.80 -27.07
C ARG A 12 -24.67 -38.69 -28.36
N ARG A 13 -24.97 -39.82 -28.99
CA ARG A 13 -25.77 -39.88 -30.23
C ARG A 13 -27.26 -39.59 -29.97
N ASN A 14 -27.80 -39.98 -28.82
CA ASN A 14 -29.18 -39.66 -28.44
C ASN A 14 -29.36 -38.19 -28.03
N PHE A 15 -28.33 -37.62 -27.36
CA PHE A 15 -28.32 -36.20 -27.03
C PHE A 15 -28.37 -35.31 -28.28
N ILE A 16 -27.54 -35.63 -29.30
CA ILE A 16 -27.49 -34.88 -30.56
C ILE A 16 -28.84 -35.04 -31.35
N ARG A 17 -29.46 -36.21 -31.32
CA ARG A 17 -30.78 -36.38 -31.97
C ARG A 17 -31.89 -35.61 -31.27
N THR A 18 -31.91 -35.57 -29.95
CA THR A 18 -32.91 -34.82 -29.15
C THR A 18 -32.70 -33.33 -29.25
N ALA A 19 -31.46 -32.85 -29.30
CA ALA A 19 -31.13 -31.44 -29.53
C ALA A 19 -31.55 -30.97 -30.94
N ALA A 20 -31.35 -31.80 -31.95
CA ALA A 20 -31.81 -31.53 -33.32
C ALA A 20 -33.34 -31.49 -33.44
N SER A 21 -34.05 -32.34 -32.68
CA SER A 21 -35.53 -32.37 -32.66
C SER A 21 -36.12 -31.19 -31.83
N ALA A 22 -35.44 -30.73 -30.80
CA ALA A 22 -35.87 -29.57 -30.00
C ALA A 22 -35.69 -28.24 -30.77
N ALA A 23 -34.68 -28.15 -31.63
CA ALA A 23 -34.49 -26.99 -32.49
C ALA A 23 -35.59 -26.80 -33.58
N ALA A 24 -36.33 -27.89 -33.90
CA ALA A 24 -37.40 -27.86 -34.89
C ALA A 24 -38.77 -27.46 -34.32
N VAL A 25 -38.92 -27.23 -32.98
CA VAL A 25 -40.23 -26.95 -32.36
C VAL A 25 -40.39 -25.49 -31.91
N LEU A 26 -39.38 -24.65 -32.06
CA LEU A 26 -39.50 -23.21 -31.81
C LEU A 26 -39.74 -22.42 -33.12
N ALA A 27 -40.72 -22.80 -33.90
CA ALA A 27 -41.24 -21.97 -34.96
C ALA A 27 -42.22 -20.95 -34.37
N VAL A 28 -41.79 -19.72 -34.19
CA VAL A 28 -42.65 -18.59 -33.86
C VAL A 28 -43.52 -18.29 -35.11
N PRO A 29 -44.87 -18.22 -34.98
CA PRO A 29 -45.74 -17.84 -36.12
C PRO A 29 -45.50 -16.36 -36.45
N GLY A 30 -44.98 -16.10 -37.64
CA GLY A 30 -44.76 -14.72 -38.10
C GLY A 30 -43.56 -14.52 -39.02
N CYS A 31 -42.73 -15.50 -39.25
CA CYS A 31 -41.65 -15.39 -40.24
C CYS A 31 -42.15 -15.84 -41.64
N SER A 32 -42.11 -14.92 -42.61
CA SER A 32 -42.23 -15.23 -44.04
C SER A 32 -41.33 -16.40 -44.44
N ARG A 33 -41.80 -17.26 -45.35
CA ARG A 33 -41.07 -18.40 -45.91
C ARG A 33 -39.66 -17.97 -46.29
N GLN A 34 -38.66 -18.35 -45.49
CA GLN A 34 -37.27 -18.36 -45.91
C GLN A 34 -37.00 -19.69 -46.62
N GLU A 35 -36.50 -19.61 -47.85
CA GLU A 35 -36.01 -20.78 -48.57
C GLU A 35 -34.95 -21.50 -47.76
N LYS A 36 -35.04 -22.84 -47.75
CA LYS A 36 -34.01 -23.65 -47.09
C LYS A 36 -32.67 -23.42 -47.77
N PRO A 37 -31.59 -23.18 -47.04
CA PRO A 37 -30.28 -23.01 -47.63
C PRO A 37 -29.87 -24.31 -48.38
N VAL A 38 -29.63 -24.16 -49.67
CA VAL A 38 -29.10 -25.26 -50.52
C VAL A 38 -27.60 -25.33 -50.23
N LEU A 39 -27.18 -26.49 -49.65
CA LEU A 39 -25.74 -26.79 -49.50
C LEU A 39 -25.17 -27.04 -50.90
N THR A 40 -24.48 -26.03 -51.46
CA THR A 40 -23.73 -26.22 -52.69
C THR A 40 -22.33 -26.79 -52.37
N THR A 41 -21.94 -27.83 -53.10
CA THR A 41 -20.58 -28.39 -53.06
C THR A 41 -19.61 -27.37 -53.62
N PHE A 42 -18.52 -27.11 -52.89
CA PHE A 42 -17.48 -26.16 -53.25
C PHE A 42 -16.67 -26.63 -54.49
N THR A 43 -16.77 -25.91 -55.57
CA THR A 43 -15.89 -26.03 -56.75
C THR A 43 -15.40 -24.65 -57.14
N GLY A 44 -14.14 -24.31 -56.84
CA GLY A 44 -13.53 -23.04 -57.23
C GLY A 44 -13.38 -22.03 -56.09
N ASP A 45 -12.99 -20.80 -56.40
CA ASP A 45 -12.71 -19.71 -55.49
C ASP A 45 -13.87 -19.42 -54.54
N PHE A 46 -13.78 -19.95 -53.35
CA PHE A 46 -14.79 -19.73 -52.31
C PHE A 46 -14.46 -18.50 -51.48
N ASP A 47 -15.26 -17.47 -51.66
CA ASP A 47 -15.34 -16.35 -50.72
C ASP A 47 -16.52 -16.57 -49.77
N PRO A 48 -16.32 -17.02 -48.55
CA PRO A 48 -17.40 -17.32 -47.61
C PRO A 48 -18.20 -16.04 -47.25
N LEU A 49 -17.62 -14.85 -47.41
CA LEU A 49 -18.31 -13.59 -47.15
C LEU A 49 -19.26 -13.17 -48.27
N ARG A 50 -19.02 -13.63 -49.51
CA ARG A 50 -19.86 -13.31 -50.69
C ARG A 50 -20.91 -14.38 -51.01
N THR A 51 -20.58 -15.64 -50.72
CA THR A 51 -21.39 -16.79 -51.19
C THR A 51 -22.32 -17.35 -50.12
N TYR A 52 -22.16 -16.96 -48.86
CA TYR A 52 -23.04 -17.42 -47.78
C TYR A 52 -24.39 -16.67 -47.83
N PRO A 53 -25.51 -17.35 -48.19
CA PRO A 53 -26.77 -16.67 -48.51
C PRO A 53 -27.50 -16.12 -47.26
N TYR A 54 -27.19 -16.60 -46.05
CA TYR A 54 -27.79 -16.14 -44.80
C TYR A 54 -26.75 -15.59 -43.89
N ARG A 55 -26.73 -14.30 -43.72
CA ARG A 55 -25.79 -13.56 -42.86
C ARG A 55 -26.43 -12.91 -41.63
N GLY A 56 -27.67 -13.24 -41.33
CA GLY A 56 -28.40 -12.67 -40.19
C GLY A 56 -27.76 -12.94 -38.84
N TRP A 57 -26.94 -14.00 -38.76
CA TRP A 57 -26.12 -14.27 -37.56
C TRP A 57 -25.05 -13.18 -37.33
N GLU A 58 -24.55 -12.52 -38.35
CA GLU A 58 -23.61 -11.42 -38.25
C GLU A 58 -24.25 -10.23 -37.57
N ASP A 59 -25.53 -9.94 -37.89
CA ASP A 59 -26.25 -8.84 -37.26
C ASP A 59 -26.41 -9.03 -35.75
N PHE A 60 -26.56 -10.30 -35.30
CA PHE A 60 -26.60 -10.61 -33.90
C PHE A 60 -25.28 -10.20 -33.21
N TYR A 61 -24.13 -10.60 -33.75
CA TYR A 61 -22.81 -10.24 -33.22
C TYR A 61 -22.52 -8.74 -33.35
N ARG A 62 -22.88 -8.14 -34.47
CA ARG A 62 -22.74 -6.67 -34.66
C ARG A 62 -23.53 -5.88 -33.62
N LYS A 63 -24.75 -6.31 -33.30
CA LYS A 63 -25.60 -5.69 -32.28
C LYS A 63 -25.07 -5.82 -30.87
N ILE A 64 -24.34 -6.88 -30.53
CA ILE A 64 -23.67 -7.03 -29.23
C ILE A 64 -22.59 -5.94 -29.03
N TRP A 65 -21.94 -5.52 -30.13
CA TRP A 65 -20.85 -4.53 -30.09
C TRP A 65 -21.33 -3.09 -30.37
N THR A 66 -22.62 -2.81 -30.26
CA THR A 66 -23.13 -1.44 -30.34
C THR A 66 -23.16 -0.78 -28.96
N TRP A 67 -23.02 0.50 -28.91
CA TRP A 67 -23.11 1.32 -27.70
C TRP A 67 -23.66 2.70 -28.03
N ASP A 68 -24.27 3.34 -27.04
CA ASP A 68 -24.83 4.70 -27.17
C ASP A 68 -23.80 5.75 -26.69
N LYS A 69 -22.93 5.32 -25.74
CA LYS A 69 -22.01 6.21 -25.04
C LYS A 69 -20.74 5.46 -24.64
N VAL A 70 -19.61 6.15 -24.72
CA VAL A 70 -18.32 5.69 -24.17
C VAL A 70 -17.81 6.74 -23.20
N VAL A 71 -17.40 6.32 -22.01
CA VAL A 71 -16.91 7.22 -20.96
C VAL A 71 -15.52 6.74 -20.51
N ARG A 72 -14.57 7.67 -20.43
CA ARG A 72 -13.27 7.41 -19.80
C ARG A 72 -13.45 7.32 -18.31
N SER A 73 -12.95 6.27 -17.70
CA SER A 73 -12.98 6.06 -16.26
C SER A 73 -11.76 5.26 -15.78
N THR A 74 -11.71 4.99 -14.50
CA THR A 74 -10.72 4.15 -13.84
C THR A 74 -11.38 3.43 -12.67
N HIS A 75 -10.69 2.49 -12.03
CA HIS A 75 -11.15 1.90 -10.78
C HIS A 75 -10.09 2.04 -9.68
N SER A 76 -10.56 2.21 -8.47
CA SER A 76 -9.73 2.55 -7.31
C SER A 76 -9.82 1.48 -6.22
N ALA A 77 -9.39 0.28 -6.56
CA ALA A 77 -9.41 -0.85 -5.63
C ALA A 77 -8.05 -1.06 -4.94
N ASN A 78 -7.33 0.00 -4.57
CA ASN A 78 -5.95 -0.05 -4.12
C ASN A 78 -5.01 -0.72 -5.15
N CYS A 79 -5.20 -0.41 -6.42
CA CYS A 79 -4.41 -0.97 -7.52
C CYS A 79 -3.33 0.00 -7.98
N THR A 80 -2.07 -0.37 -7.79
CA THR A 80 -0.91 0.44 -8.23
C THR A 80 -0.90 0.72 -9.72
N GLY A 81 -1.58 -0.11 -10.53
CA GLY A 81 -1.67 0.09 -11.97
C GLY A 81 -2.31 1.39 -12.38
N SER A 82 -3.32 1.88 -11.65
CA SER A 82 -4.06 3.12 -11.99
C SER A 82 -4.34 3.24 -13.50
N CYS A 83 -5.02 2.25 -14.06
CA CYS A 83 -5.25 2.18 -15.51
C CYS A 83 -6.47 3.00 -15.92
N SER A 84 -6.38 3.67 -17.07
CA SER A 84 -7.50 4.31 -17.72
C SER A 84 -8.29 3.31 -18.57
N TRP A 85 -9.61 3.34 -18.44
CA TRP A 85 -10.55 2.46 -19.15
C TRP A 85 -11.55 3.26 -19.94
N LYS A 86 -12.02 2.71 -21.06
CA LYS A 86 -13.18 3.18 -21.81
C LYS A 86 -14.36 2.29 -21.48
N VAL A 87 -15.35 2.84 -20.78
CA VAL A 87 -16.56 2.14 -20.35
C VAL A 87 -17.66 2.36 -21.37
N TYR A 88 -18.18 1.29 -21.93
CA TYR A 88 -19.21 1.28 -22.96
C TYR A 88 -20.59 1.08 -22.33
N VAL A 89 -21.50 2.00 -22.66
CA VAL A 89 -22.89 2.00 -22.19
C VAL A 89 -23.83 1.79 -23.37
N ARG A 90 -24.84 0.94 -23.19
CA ARG A 90 -25.90 0.70 -24.14
C ARG A 90 -27.24 0.61 -23.42
N ASN A 91 -28.23 1.41 -23.87
CA ASN A 91 -29.58 1.46 -23.29
C ASN A 91 -29.56 1.60 -21.75
N GLY A 92 -28.69 2.45 -21.21
CA GLY A 92 -28.57 2.67 -19.78
C GLY A 92 -27.88 1.55 -18.98
N VAL A 93 -27.20 0.60 -19.67
CA VAL A 93 -26.45 -0.49 -19.04
C VAL A 93 -24.99 -0.42 -19.47
N MET A 94 -24.07 -0.48 -18.51
CA MET A 94 -22.65 -0.68 -18.81
C MET A 94 -22.45 -2.12 -19.31
N VAL A 95 -21.97 -2.26 -20.54
CA VAL A 95 -21.89 -3.57 -21.20
C VAL A 95 -20.49 -4.16 -21.20
N ARG A 96 -19.47 -3.32 -21.16
CA ARG A 96 -18.06 -3.72 -21.11
C ARG A 96 -17.14 -2.55 -20.83
N GLU A 97 -15.88 -2.82 -20.54
CA GLU A 97 -14.78 -1.88 -20.55
C GLU A 97 -13.66 -2.37 -21.46
N GLU A 98 -12.88 -1.43 -21.98
CA GLU A 98 -11.65 -1.66 -22.74
C GLU A 98 -10.53 -0.78 -22.23
N GLN A 99 -9.30 -1.26 -22.34
CA GLN A 99 -8.11 -0.46 -22.03
C GLN A 99 -8.08 0.80 -22.89
N ALA A 100 -7.87 1.96 -22.26
CA ALA A 100 -7.57 3.17 -23.01
C ALA A 100 -6.12 3.08 -23.52
N ALA A 101 -5.95 3.07 -24.84
CA ALA A 101 -4.66 2.98 -25.52
C ALA A 101 -4.25 4.32 -26.13
N ASP A 102 -4.40 5.40 -25.35
CA ASP A 102 -4.18 6.77 -25.79
C ASP A 102 -3.36 7.60 -24.78
N TYR A 103 -2.51 6.94 -24.00
CA TYR A 103 -1.53 7.60 -23.15
C TYR A 103 -0.50 8.34 -24.02
N PRO A 104 -0.20 9.61 -23.73
CA PRO A 104 0.92 10.28 -24.37
C PRO A 104 2.24 9.54 -24.10
N ARG A 105 3.06 9.36 -25.11
CA ARG A 105 4.39 8.81 -24.92
C ARG A 105 5.27 9.77 -24.14
N ILE A 106 6.17 9.24 -23.30
CA ILE A 106 7.21 10.04 -22.66
C ILE A 106 8.19 10.52 -23.75
N ASN A 107 8.78 9.59 -24.50
CA ASN A 107 9.64 9.84 -25.66
C ASN A 107 9.61 8.60 -26.59
N THR A 108 10.39 8.61 -27.66
CA THR A 108 10.46 7.51 -28.63
C THR A 108 11.43 6.39 -28.25
N GLU A 109 12.30 6.62 -27.28
CA GLU A 109 13.35 5.66 -26.87
C GLU A 109 12.85 4.72 -25.77
N LEU A 110 11.89 5.18 -24.96
CA LEU A 110 11.30 4.37 -23.91
C LEU A 110 10.12 3.53 -24.45
N PRO A 111 9.91 2.32 -23.90
CA PRO A 111 8.72 1.54 -24.17
C PRO A 111 7.44 2.31 -23.85
N ASP A 112 6.36 1.97 -24.54
CA ASP A 112 5.10 2.66 -24.43
C ASP A 112 4.27 2.12 -23.25
N TYR A 113 3.55 3.00 -22.56
CA TYR A 113 2.53 2.60 -21.59
C TYR A 113 1.29 1.95 -22.23
N ASN A 114 1.10 2.07 -23.54
CA ASN A 114 -0.06 1.57 -24.26
C ASN A 114 0.12 0.12 -24.78
N PRO A 115 -0.89 -0.74 -24.69
CA PRO A 115 -2.09 -0.60 -23.87
C PRO A 115 -1.81 -0.93 -22.42
N ARG A 116 -2.56 -0.32 -21.49
CA ARG A 116 -2.36 -0.50 -20.06
C ARG A 116 -3.60 -1.08 -19.39
N GLY A 117 -3.46 -2.21 -18.71
CA GLY A 117 -4.55 -2.87 -18.00
C GLY A 117 -4.25 -4.31 -17.63
N CYS A 118 -5.19 -4.94 -16.95
CA CYS A 118 -5.10 -6.35 -16.58
C CYS A 118 -6.50 -6.98 -16.54
N GLN A 119 -6.56 -8.30 -16.37
CA GLN A 119 -7.80 -9.07 -16.33
C GLN A 119 -8.80 -8.62 -15.24
N LYS A 120 -8.33 -8.03 -14.14
CA LYS A 120 -9.21 -7.53 -13.07
C LYS A 120 -9.97 -6.28 -13.52
N GLY A 121 -9.27 -5.37 -14.19
CA GLY A 121 -9.88 -4.18 -14.75
C GLY A 121 -10.83 -4.50 -15.90
N GLY A 122 -10.48 -5.45 -16.76
CA GLY A 122 -11.29 -5.85 -17.90
C GLY A 122 -12.55 -6.66 -17.56
N CYS A 123 -12.91 -6.81 -16.28
CA CYS A 123 -14.15 -7.45 -15.83
C CYS A 123 -14.86 -6.68 -14.70
N PHE A 124 -14.52 -5.41 -14.51
CA PHE A 124 -15.11 -4.63 -13.41
C PHE A 124 -16.59 -4.28 -13.68
N VAL A 125 -17.01 -4.13 -14.92
CA VAL A 125 -18.43 -3.93 -15.28
C VAL A 125 -19.30 -5.08 -14.74
N GLU A 126 -18.87 -6.34 -14.91
CA GLU A 126 -19.60 -7.49 -14.33
C GLU A 126 -19.65 -7.41 -12.81
N TYR A 127 -18.59 -6.90 -12.19
CA TYR A 127 -18.51 -6.74 -10.74
C TYR A 127 -19.45 -5.66 -10.19
N VAL A 128 -19.68 -4.57 -10.96
CA VAL A 128 -20.66 -3.54 -10.63
C VAL A 128 -22.07 -4.11 -10.48
N TYR A 129 -22.42 -5.12 -11.29
CA TYR A 129 -23.72 -5.81 -11.26
C TYR A 129 -23.72 -7.09 -10.41
N SER A 130 -22.68 -7.31 -9.61
CA SER A 130 -22.54 -8.48 -8.74
C SER A 130 -23.71 -8.61 -7.75
N PRO A 131 -24.10 -9.84 -7.38
CA PRO A 131 -25.07 -10.08 -6.32
C PRO A 131 -24.70 -9.50 -4.96
N GLN A 132 -23.40 -9.31 -4.68
CA GLN A 132 -22.89 -8.68 -3.45
C GLN A 132 -23.02 -7.18 -3.45
N ARG A 133 -23.47 -6.56 -4.53
CA ARG A 133 -23.70 -5.11 -4.62
C ARG A 133 -24.71 -4.67 -3.56
N LEU A 134 -24.33 -3.74 -2.72
CA LEU A 134 -25.23 -3.06 -1.80
C LEU A 134 -26.22 -2.17 -2.57
N ARG A 135 -27.49 -2.30 -2.26
CA ARG A 135 -28.58 -1.65 -3.01
C ARG A 135 -29.28 -0.54 -2.25
N TYR A 136 -29.31 -0.63 -0.94
CA TYR A 136 -30.01 0.27 -0.02
C TYR A 136 -29.31 0.27 1.35
N PRO A 137 -29.55 1.28 2.20
CA PRO A 137 -29.03 1.28 3.56
C PRO A 137 -29.51 0.09 4.37
N LEU A 138 -28.63 -0.46 5.20
CA LEU A 138 -28.89 -1.60 6.07
C LEU A 138 -28.60 -1.21 7.52
N ILE A 139 -29.51 -1.60 8.43
CA ILE A 139 -29.32 -1.54 9.88
C ILE A 139 -29.35 -2.96 10.43
N ARG A 140 -28.37 -3.29 11.25
CA ARG A 140 -28.22 -4.59 11.87
C ARG A 140 -29.38 -4.90 12.85
N THR A 141 -29.85 -6.14 12.83
CA THR A 141 -30.91 -6.62 13.71
C THR A 141 -30.50 -7.78 14.62
N GLY A 142 -29.38 -8.44 14.31
CA GLY A 142 -28.77 -9.50 15.11
C GLY A 142 -27.46 -9.07 15.76
N GLU A 143 -26.63 -10.02 16.18
CA GLU A 143 -25.27 -9.77 16.65
C GLU A 143 -24.33 -9.36 15.49
N ARG A 144 -23.27 -8.59 15.78
CA ARG A 144 -22.25 -8.25 14.78
C ARG A 144 -21.60 -9.52 14.24
N GLY A 145 -21.56 -9.66 12.92
CA GLY A 145 -21.06 -10.86 12.24
C GLY A 145 -22.13 -11.92 11.95
N GLU A 146 -23.33 -11.83 12.48
CA GLU A 146 -24.41 -12.79 12.27
C GLU A 146 -25.06 -12.68 10.88
N GLY A 147 -24.87 -11.54 10.21
CA GLY A 147 -25.44 -11.31 8.87
C GLY A 147 -26.93 -11.01 8.85
N LYS A 148 -27.53 -10.63 9.97
CA LYS A 148 -28.95 -10.27 10.07
C LYS A 148 -29.15 -8.76 9.91
N TRP A 149 -29.89 -8.40 8.88
CA TRP A 149 -30.10 -7.01 8.47
C TRP A 149 -31.55 -6.71 8.20
N ARG A 150 -31.94 -5.46 8.43
CA ARG A 150 -33.14 -4.88 7.86
C ARG A 150 -32.79 -3.73 6.93
N ARG A 151 -33.54 -3.58 5.86
CA ARG A 151 -33.50 -2.38 5.01
C ARG A 151 -33.95 -1.17 5.84
N ALA A 152 -33.26 -0.05 5.66
CA ALA A 152 -33.62 1.25 6.20
C ALA A 152 -33.73 2.30 5.06
N SER A 153 -34.42 3.40 5.35
CA SER A 153 -34.31 4.59 4.51
C SER A 153 -32.99 5.32 4.77
N TRP A 154 -32.54 6.14 3.82
CA TRP A 154 -31.41 7.03 4.04
C TRP A 154 -31.62 7.96 5.24
N ASP A 155 -32.84 8.50 5.39
CA ASP A 155 -33.19 9.38 6.51
C ASP A 155 -33.01 8.67 7.85
N GLU A 156 -33.57 7.47 7.98
CA GLU A 156 -33.44 6.67 9.20
C GLU A 156 -31.99 6.32 9.54
N ALA A 157 -31.22 5.83 8.55
CA ALA A 157 -29.86 5.42 8.76
C ALA A 157 -28.95 6.61 9.14
N LEU A 158 -29.08 7.74 8.43
CA LEU A 158 -28.28 8.93 8.73
C LEU A 158 -28.71 9.60 10.04
N THR A 159 -29.99 9.55 10.42
CA THR A 159 -30.46 10.04 11.74
C THR A 159 -29.80 9.26 12.87
N LEU A 160 -29.80 7.92 12.79
CA LEU A 160 -29.14 7.07 13.78
C LEU A 160 -27.65 7.41 13.92
N VAL A 161 -26.94 7.56 12.81
CA VAL A 161 -25.52 7.91 12.82
C VAL A 161 -25.29 9.30 13.40
N ALA A 162 -26.07 10.30 12.97
CA ALA A 162 -25.94 11.69 13.42
C ALA A 162 -26.20 11.83 14.93
N GLU A 163 -27.26 11.18 15.46
CA GLU A 163 -27.57 11.19 16.88
C GLU A 163 -26.43 10.60 17.71
N LYS A 164 -25.92 9.43 17.31
CA LYS A 164 -24.82 8.79 18.03
C LYS A 164 -23.52 9.59 17.99
N LEU A 165 -23.17 10.20 16.86
CA LEU A 165 -21.99 11.06 16.77
C LEU A 165 -22.10 12.29 17.68
N LEU A 166 -23.26 12.97 17.67
CA LEU A 166 -23.51 14.13 18.54
C LEU A 166 -23.53 13.73 20.01
N ASP A 167 -24.21 12.65 20.38
CA ASP A 167 -24.27 12.17 21.76
C ASP A 167 -22.84 11.84 22.27
N ASN A 168 -21.98 11.22 21.44
CA ASN A 168 -20.57 10.98 21.78
C ASN A 168 -19.81 12.30 22.00
N ILE A 169 -20.02 13.30 21.14
CA ILE A 169 -19.32 14.58 21.22
C ILE A 169 -19.69 15.29 22.56
N TYR A 170 -20.97 15.40 22.84
CA TYR A 170 -21.45 16.18 24.02
C TYR A 170 -21.20 15.46 25.34
N ASN A 171 -21.29 14.11 25.35
CA ASN A 171 -21.18 13.33 26.58
C ASN A 171 -19.74 12.84 26.85
N HIS A 172 -18.92 12.66 25.80
CA HIS A 172 -17.62 12.00 25.91
C HIS A 172 -16.48 12.74 25.23
N GLY A 173 -16.79 13.74 24.40
CA GLY A 173 -15.80 14.48 23.61
C GLY A 173 -15.65 13.99 22.17
N PRO A 174 -15.31 14.91 21.24
CA PRO A 174 -15.27 14.63 19.81
C PRO A 174 -14.22 13.58 19.42
N ASP A 175 -13.17 13.43 20.23
CA ASP A 175 -12.09 12.47 20.03
C ASP A 175 -12.49 11.01 20.29
N THR A 176 -13.72 10.75 20.74
CA THR A 176 -14.28 9.40 20.83
C THR A 176 -14.92 8.91 19.52
N ASN A 177 -15.12 9.78 18.55
CA ASN A 177 -15.54 9.45 17.20
C ASN A 177 -14.31 9.27 16.29
N THR A 178 -14.13 8.09 15.72
CA THR A 178 -12.96 7.71 14.95
C THR A 178 -13.33 7.48 13.49
N PHE A 179 -12.46 7.90 12.59
CA PHE A 179 -12.65 7.86 11.13
C PHE A 179 -11.50 7.16 10.47
N PHE A 180 -11.80 6.25 9.54
CA PHE A 180 -10.81 5.50 8.80
C PHE A 180 -11.15 5.38 7.31
N SER A 181 -10.19 5.73 6.46
CA SER A 181 -10.21 5.49 5.02
C SER A 181 -8.83 5.16 4.49
N VAL A 182 -8.77 4.60 3.30
CA VAL A 182 -7.51 4.16 2.67
C VAL A 182 -7.21 4.95 1.41
N ILE A 183 -5.93 5.08 1.11
CA ILE A 183 -5.32 5.54 -0.14
C ILE A 183 -5.99 6.76 -0.77
N PRO A 184 -5.59 7.97 -0.41
CA PRO A 184 -6.15 9.19 -0.99
C PRO A 184 -5.84 9.37 -2.47
N ALA A 185 -4.67 8.96 -2.95
CA ALA A 185 -4.25 9.12 -4.34
C ALA A 185 -5.21 8.49 -5.35
N MET A 186 -5.88 7.42 -4.98
CA MET A 186 -6.77 6.65 -5.86
C MET A 186 -8.24 7.06 -5.82
N SER A 187 -8.64 8.06 -5.21
CA SER A 187 -9.93 8.75 -5.24
C SER A 187 -9.94 9.82 -4.15
N PRO A 188 -9.19 10.91 -4.40
CA PRO A 188 -9.02 11.97 -3.41
C PRO A 188 -10.33 12.67 -3.07
N VAL A 189 -11.29 12.79 -4.01
CA VAL A 189 -12.58 13.39 -3.72
C VAL A 189 -13.38 12.55 -2.71
N SER A 190 -13.49 11.24 -2.97
CA SER A 190 -14.16 10.31 -2.06
C SER A 190 -13.49 10.24 -0.69
N PHE A 191 -12.14 10.32 -0.65
CA PHE A 191 -11.39 10.41 0.60
C PHE A 191 -11.72 11.69 1.36
N CYS A 192 -11.68 12.83 0.65
CA CYS A 192 -11.92 14.14 1.24
C CYS A 192 -13.33 14.29 1.83
N ALA A 193 -14.32 13.62 1.27
CA ALA A 193 -15.69 13.69 1.76
C ALA A 193 -15.79 13.37 3.26
N GLY A 194 -15.23 12.23 3.68
CA GLY A 194 -15.23 11.81 5.09
C GLY A 194 -14.19 12.53 5.94
N SER A 195 -13.00 12.84 5.41
CA SER A 195 -11.96 13.53 6.17
C SER A 195 -12.39 14.96 6.53
N ARG A 196 -13.12 15.65 5.65
CA ARG A 196 -13.72 16.96 5.96
C ARG A 196 -14.72 16.87 7.09
N LEU A 197 -15.60 15.85 7.08
CA LEU A 197 -16.54 15.66 8.16
C LEU A 197 -15.81 15.42 9.49
N ALA A 198 -14.83 14.49 9.51
CA ALA A 198 -14.01 14.22 10.68
C ALA A 198 -13.36 15.50 11.22
N HIS A 199 -12.84 16.35 10.33
CA HIS A 199 -12.21 17.62 10.69
C HIS A 199 -13.20 18.59 11.36
N TYR A 200 -14.35 18.82 10.73
CA TYR A 200 -15.33 19.78 11.26
C TYR A 200 -16.01 19.31 12.54
N ILE A 201 -16.22 17.99 12.74
CA ILE A 201 -16.80 17.52 14.00
C ILE A 201 -15.76 17.23 15.09
N GLY A 202 -14.46 17.38 14.78
CA GLY A 202 -13.37 17.17 15.72
C GLY A 202 -13.03 15.71 16.00
N GLY A 203 -13.42 14.80 15.11
CA GLY A 203 -13.12 13.37 15.21
C GLY A 203 -11.64 13.03 15.02
N VAL A 204 -11.27 11.83 15.42
CA VAL A 204 -9.93 11.26 15.23
C VAL A 204 -9.83 10.65 13.84
N PHE A 205 -8.79 11.02 13.09
CA PHE A 205 -8.52 10.47 11.77
C PHE A 205 -7.34 9.51 11.83
N LEU A 206 -7.58 8.24 11.48
CA LEU A 206 -6.59 7.18 11.52
C LEU A 206 -5.73 7.15 10.25
N SER A 207 -4.46 6.80 10.40
CA SER A 207 -3.55 6.46 9.30
C SER A 207 -3.91 5.10 8.66
N PHE A 208 -3.35 4.78 7.49
CA PHE A 208 -3.71 3.53 6.81
C PHE A 208 -2.52 2.67 6.36
N TYR A 209 -1.36 3.20 6.02
CA TYR A 209 -0.22 2.38 5.57
C TYR A 209 0.38 1.55 6.69
N ASP A 210 0.45 2.08 7.89
CA ASP A 210 0.91 1.38 9.08
C ASP A 210 -0.02 0.22 9.46
N TRP A 211 -1.32 0.41 9.38
CA TRP A 211 -2.33 -0.60 9.66
C TRP A 211 -2.19 -1.87 8.80
N TYR A 212 -1.85 -1.72 7.52
CA TYR A 212 -1.66 -2.86 6.63
C TYR A 212 -0.22 -3.37 6.59
N CYS A 213 0.74 -2.72 7.23
CA CYS A 213 2.18 -3.00 7.26
C CYS A 213 2.95 -2.55 6.01
N ASP A 214 2.38 -1.76 5.15
CA ASP A 214 3.04 -1.32 3.91
C ASP A 214 3.95 -0.11 4.12
N LEU A 215 3.80 0.63 5.23
CA LEU A 215 4.66 1.77 5.53
C LEU A 215 6.14 1.32 5.64
N PRO A 216 7.07 1.90 4.86
CA PRO A 216 8.49 1.57 4.89
C PRO A 216 9.25 2.46 5.87
N PRO A 217 9.32 2.16 7.16
CA PRO A 217 9.87 3.10 8.16
C PRO A 217 11.35 3.43 7.96
N GLY A 218 12.08 2.63 7.20
CA GLY A 218 13.47 2.92 6.84
C GLY A 218 13.63 4.12 5.90
N GLU A 219 12.63 4.44 5.06
CA GLU A 219 12.71 5.60 4.17
C GLU A 219 12.60 6.94 4.92
N PRO A 220 11.61 7.15 5.81
CA PRO A 220 11.60 8.33 6.67
C PRO A 220 12.88 8.50 7.49
N LEU A 221 13.44 7.42 8.02
CA LEU A 221 14.67 7.45 8.81
C LEU A 221 15.88 7.88 7.97
N THR A 222 16.01 7.32 6.75
CA THR A 222 17.20 7.50 5.92
C THR A 222 17.10 8.72 4.99
N TRP A 223 15.91 9.00 4.45
CA TRP A 223 15.73 10.03 3.40
C TRP A 223 14.87 11.22 3.84
N GLY A 224 14.13 11.07 4.96
CA GLY A 224 13.21 12.12 5.42
C GLY A 224 11.95 12.24 4.57
N VAL A 225 11.61 11.20 3.82
CA VAL A 225 10.38 11.09 3.02
C VAL A 225 9.66 9.81 3.38
N GLN A 226 8.34 9.74 3.16
CA GLN A 226 7.57 8.53 3.49
C GLN A 226 7.95 7.38 2.57
N THR A 227 7.92 7.63 1.28
CA THR A 227 8.37 6.72 0.22
C THR A 227 8.64 7.53 -1.03
N GLU A 228 9.53 7.04 -1.86
CA GLU A 228 9.91 7.71 -3.10
C GLU A 228 10.38 6.67 -4.12
N ALA A 229 9.74 6.64 -5.29
CA ALA A 229 10.06 5.68 -6.34
C ALA A 229 10.09 6.34 -7.71
N CYS A 230 10.85 5.79 -8.64
CA CYS A 230 10.79 6.21 -10.04
C CYS A 230 9.47 5.75 -10.68
N GLU A 231 9.03 6.40 -11.76
CA GLU A 231 7.95 5.82 -12.56
C GLU A 231 8.44 4.55 -13.28
N CYS A 232 7.52 3.60 -13.54
CA CYS A 232 7.93 2.28 -14.03
C CYS A 232 8.61 2.30 -15.41
N ALA A 233 8.40 3.34 -16.23
CA ALA A 233 9.12 3.52 -17.48
C ALA A 233 10.64 3.67 -17.26
N ASP A 234 11.07 4.17 -16.10
CA ASP A 234 12.50 4.29 -15.77
C ASP A 234 13.17 2.93 -15.50
N TRP A 235 12.41 1.86 -15.28
CA TRP A 235 12.98 0.50 -15.17
C TRP A 235 13.74 0.11 -16.44
N PHE A 236 13.28 0.60 -17.59
CA PHE A 236 13.93 0.35 -18.89
C PHE A 236 15.37 0.90 -18.97
N ASN A 237 15.67 1.96 -18.23
CA ASN A 237 16.99 2.59 -18.19
C ASN A 237 18.01 1.84 -17.32
N SER A 238 17.58 0.81 -16.58
CA SER A 238 18.45 0.05 -15.67
C SER A 238 19.29 -0.98 -16.41
N GLN A 239 20.51 -1.22 -15.93
CA GLN A 239 21.40 -2.30 -16.38
C GLN A 239 21.35 -3.51 -15.44
N TYR A 240 20.85 -3.33 -14.21
CA TYR A 240 20.74 -4.37 -13.21
C TYR A 240 19.48 -4.15 -12.35
N ILE A 241 18.50 -5.02 -12.53
CA ILE A 241 17.21 -4.92 -11.82
C ILE A 241 17.11 -6.04 -10.78
N ILE A 242 16.94 -5.69 -9.54
CA ILE A 242 16.80 -6.61 -8.42
C ILE A 242 15.35 -6.61 -7.96
N LEU A 243 14.63 -7.69 -8.23
CA LEU A 243 13.27 -7.92 -7.76
C LEU A 243 13.35 -8.54 -6.36
N TRP A 244 13.37 -7.73 -5.31
CA TRP A 244 13.55 -8.21 -3.94
C TRP A 244 12.22 -8.32 -3.21
N GLY A 245 11.76 -9.56 -2.98
CA GLY A 245 10.44 -9.82 -2.42
C GLY A 245 9.28 -9.26 -3.27
N SER A 246 9.52 -8.99 -4.55
CA SER A 246 8.61 -8.29 -5.45
C SER A 246 8.24 -9.17 -6.64
N ASN A 247 6.99 -9.65 -6.68
CA ASN A 247 6.45 -10.43 -7.79
C ASN A 247 5.72 -9.51 -8.80
N ILE A 248 6.47 -8.75 -9.60
CA ILE A 248 5.91 -7.75 -10.52
C ILE A 248 4.97 -8.36 -11.57
N SER A 249 5.22 -9.59 -12.02
CA SER A 249 4.36 -10.30 -12.98
C SER A 249 2.94 -10.58 -12.45
N GLN A 250 2.72 -10.52 -11.15
CA GLN A 250 1.41 -10.68 -10.52
C GLN A 250 0.85 -9.39 -9.92
N THR A 251 1.73 -8.52 -9.40
CA THR A 251 1.32 -7.36 -8.60
C THR A 251 1.50 -6.03 -9.34
N ARG A 252 2.27 -6.01 -10.45
CA ARG A 252 2.52 -4.84 -11.31
C ARG A 252 2.26 -5.19 -12.77
N ILE A 253 1.19 -5.95 -13.05
CA ILE A 253 0.92 -6.54 -14.38
C ILE A 253 1.04 -5.53 -15.52
N PRO A 254 0.45 -4.31 -15.43
CA PRO A 254 0.53 -3.33 -16.51
C PRO A 254 1.91 -2.74 -16.73
N ASP A 255 2.81 -2.84 -15.75
CA ASP A 255 4.13 -2.21 -15.74
C ASP A 255 5.28 -3.18 -15.91
N ALA A 256 5.04 -4.47 -15.67
CA ALA A 256 6.09 -5.50 -15.68
C ALA A 256 6.87 -5.56 -17.00
N HIS A 257 6.24 -5.18 -18.12
CA HIS A 257 6.87 -5.19 -19.43
C HIS A 257 8.12 -4.29 -19.50
N PHE A 258 8.16 -3.14 -18.79
CA PHE A 258 9.33 -2.26 -18.76
C PHE A 258 10.59 -2.99 -18.25
N ALA A 259 10.45 -3.85 -17.23
CA ALA A 259 11.56 -4.66 -16.75
C ALA A 259 11.95 -5.76 -17.76
N TRP A 260 10.96 -6.39 -18.39
CA TRP A 260 11.25 -7.44 -19.38
C TRP A 260 11.83 -6.86 -20.66
N GLU A 261 11.41 -5.69 -21.10
CA GLU A 261 12.00 -4.97 -22.22
C GLU A 261 13.40 -4.45 -21.90
N ALA A 262 13.67 -3.99 -20.67
CA ALA A 262 15.03 -3.70 -20.22
C ALA A 262 15.95 -4.93 -20.35
N ARG A 263 15.44 -6.12 -19.97
CA ARG A 263 16.18 -7.38 -20.13
C ARG A 263 16.50 -7.68 -21.58
N TYR A 264 15.54 -7.49 -22.49
CA TYR A 264 15.79 -7.66 -23.94
C TYR A 264 16.78 -6.63 -24.45
N ASN A 265 16.92 -5.48 -23.81
CA ASN A 265 17.90 -4.44 -24.11
C ASN A 265 19.25 -4.62 -23.37
N GLY A 266 19.48 -5.80 -22.75
CA GLY A 266 20.76 -6.18 -22.14
C GLY A 266 20.87 -6.01 -20.62
N ALA A 267 19.85 -5.53 -19.95
CA ALA A 267 19.82 -5.52 -18.49
C ALA A 267 19.77 -6.95 -17.95
N LYS A 268 20.36 -7.17 -16.77
CA LYS A 268 20.23 -8.43 -16.04
C LYS A 268 19.21 -8.29 -14.93
N ILE A 269 18.35 -9.30 -14.77
CA ILE A 269 17.30 -9.32 -13.73
C ILE A 269 17.60 -10.43 -12.71
N VAL A 270 17.66 -10.05 -11.44
CA VAL A 270 17.77 -10.97 -10.29
C VAL A 270 16.46 -10.98 -9.53
N CYS A 271 15.93 -12.15 -9.20
CA CYS A 271 14.75 -12.30 -8.35
C CYS A 271 15.15 -12.95 -7.03
N ILE A 272 14.95 -12.24 -5.92
CA ILE A 272 15.23 -12.71 -4.57
C ILE A 272 13.89 -12.94 -3.87
N SER A 273 13.56 -14.20 -3.59
CA SER A 273 12.29 -14.59 -2.99
C SER A 273 12.36 -15.99 -2.41
N PRO A 274 11.63 -16.31 -1.33
CA PRO A 274 11.58 -17.68 -0.81
C PRO A 274 10.76 -18.64 -1.67
N ASP A 275 9.92 -18.16 -2.59
CA ASP A 275 9.13 -18.97 -3.52
C ASP A 275 9.55 -18.77 -4.96
N TYR A 276 9.48 -19.85 -5.76
CA TYR A 276 9.66 -19.75 -7.20
C TYR A 276 8.37 -19.21 -7.83
N ASN A 277 8.30 -17.90 -7.92
CA ASN A 277 7.11 -17.17 -8.37
C ASN A 277 7.17 -16.80 -9.86
N SER A 278 6.09 -16.19 -10.38
CA SER A 278 5.99 -15.85 -11.81
C SER A 278 7.02 -14.82 -12.30
N SER A 279 7.61 -14.02 -11.42
CA SER A 279 8.70 -13.12 -11.80
C SER A 279 10.04 -13.85 -11.86
N ALA A 280 10.25 -14.87 -11.01
CA ALA A 280 11.44 -15.71 -11.04
C ALA A 280 11.56 -16.46 -12.37
N VAL A 281 10.44 -16.85 -13.01
CA VAL A 281 10.44 -17.50 -14.34
C VAL A 281 11.13 -16.65 -15.41
N HIS A 282 11.05 -15.32 -15.29
CA HIS A 282 11.60 -14.37 -16.26
C HIS A 282 12.95 -13.77 -15.82
N ALA A 283 13.43 -14.08 -14.63
CA ALA A 283 14.71 -13.57 -14.12
C ALA A 283 15.90 -14.34 -14.75
N ASP A 284 17.05 -13.69 -14.86
CA ASP A 284 18.30 -14.31 -15.28
C ASP A 284 18.94 -15.10 -14.14
N HIS A 285 18.69 -14.69 -12.90
CA HIS A 285 19.15 -15.36 -11.70
C HIS A 285 18.06 -15.35 -10.62
N TYR A 286 17.76 -16.52 -10.07
CA TYR A 286 16.83 -16.69 -8.96
C TYR A 286 17.58 -17.11 -7.70
N MET A 287 17.48 -16.30 -6.65
CA MET A 287 18.08 -16.54 -5.35
C MET A 287 17.00 -16.94 -4.33
N GLN A 288 16.88 -18.22 -3.99
CA GLN A 288 15.89 -18.75 -3.08
C GLN A 288 16.33 -18.58 -1.62
N ILE A 289 15.98 -17.44 -1.03
CA ILE A 289 16.37 -17.05 0.33
C ILE A 289 15.49 -17.71 1.39
N ASN A 290 16.04 -17.97 2.59
CA ASN A 290 15.24 -18.34 3.76
C ASN A 290 14.36 -17.17 4.22
N PRO A 291 13.09 -17.41 4.67
CA PRO A 291 12.23 -16.34 5.15
C PRO A 291 12.87 -15.55 6.30
N GLY A 292 12.76 -14.21 6.25
CA GLY A 292 13.25 -13.30 7.28
C GLY A 292 14.75 -13.06 7.30
N THR A 293 15.47 -13.47 6.25
CA THR A 293 16.92 -13.29 6.15
C THR A 293 17.33 -12.24 5.13
N ASP A 294 16.40 -11.40 4.70
CA ASP A 294 16.63 -10.33 3.72
C ASP A 294 17.67 -9.32 4.20
N GLY A 295 17.57 -8.90 5.47
CA GLY A 295 18.50 -7.94 6.09
C GLY A 295 19.92 -8.47 6.17
N ILE A 296 20.11 -9.73 6.58
CA ILE A 296 21.47 -10.30 6.68
C ILE A 296 22.10 -10.50 5.31
N LEU A 297 21.30 -10.84 4.28
CA LEU A 297 21.81 -10.89 2.89
C LEU A 297 22.30 -9.50 2.47
N ALA A 298 21.50 -8.46 2.69
CA ALA A 298 21.87 -7.10 2.31
C ALA A 298 23.14 -6.62 3.02
N LEU A 299 23.27 -6.89 4.33
CA LEU A 299 24.47 -6.52 5.11
C LEU A 299 25.71 -7.30 4.67
N GLY A 300 25.57 -8.59 4.34
CA GLY A 300 26.66 -9.37 3.75
C GLY A 300 27.11 -8.84 2.40
N VAL A 301 26.17 -8.44 1.56
CA VAL A 301 26.46 -7.79 0.27
C VAL A 301 27.14 -6.43 0.49
N ALA A 302 26.68 -5.62 1.46
CA ALA A 302 27.32 -4.34 1.79
C ALA A 302 28.79 -4.55 2.22
N LYS A 303 29.05 -5.59 3.03
CA LYS A 303 30.42 -5.95 3.42
C LYS A 303 31.27 -6.30 2.18
N GLN A 304 30.76 -7.16 1.28
CA GLN A 304 31.47 -7.52 0.05
C GLN A 304 31.75 -6.31 -0.85
N LEU A 305 30.81 -5.38 -1.00
CA LEU A 305 31.03 -4.14 -1.76
C LEU A 305 32.19 -3.31 -1.17
N ILE A 306 32.29 -3.21 0.14
CA ILE A 306 33.36 -2.49 0.83
C ILE A 306 34.70 -3.24 0.70
N ASP A 307 34.72 -4.53 0.97
CA ASP A 307 35.95 -5.36 0.96
C ASP A 307 36.56 -5.47 -0.43
N GLN A 308 35.74 -5.48 -1.48
CA GLN A 308 36.16 -5.54 -2.89
C GLN A 308 36.38 -4.13 -3.52
N ASN A 309 36.28 -3.03 -2.75
CA ASN A 309 36.39 -1.65 -3.24
C ASN A 309 35.41 -1.30 -4.39
N LEU A 310 34.17 -1.81 -4.33
CA LEU A 310 33.12 -1.60 -5.32
C LEU A 310 32.18 -0.45 -4.98
N ILE A 311 32.50 0.36 -3.96
CA ILE A 311 31.71 1.51 -3.53
C ILE A 311 32.03 2.77 -4.34
N ASP A 312 31.07 3.67 -4.48
CA ASP A 312 31.23 5.01 -5.06
C ASP A 312 31.70 6.00 -3.98
N VAL A 313 33.01 6.04 -3.72
CA VAL A 313 33.60 6.86 -2.64
C VAL A 313 33.21 8.34 -2.70
N PRO A 314 33.26 9.03 -3.87
CA PRO A 314 32.82 10.43 -3.97
C PRO A 314 31.35 10.62 -3.57
N TYR A 315 30.46 9.73 -4.03
CA TYR A 315 29.05 9.75 -3.68
C TYR A 315 28.84 9.53 -2.18
N VAL A 316 29.46 8.52 -1.61
CA VAL A 316 29.37 8.20 -0.18
C VAL A 316 29.80 9.38 0.69
N LYS A 317 30.94 10.02 0.38
CA LYS A 317 31.45 11.19 1.12
C LYS A 317 30.50 12.39 1.10
N GLU A 318 29.83 12.63 -0.01
CA GLU A 318 28.98 13.81 -0.20
C GLU A 318 27.54 13.56 0.22
N GLN A 319 26.94 12.43 -0.20
CA GLN A 319 25.51 12.20 -0.16
C GLN A 319 25.03 11.46 1.10
N THR A 320 25.94 10.89 1.89
CA THR A 320 25.62 10.11 3.09
C THR A 320 26.22 10.70 4.35
N ASP A 321 25.68 10.33 5.50
CA ASP A 321 26.21 10.66 6.82
C ASP A 321 27.42 9.81 7.22
N LEU A 322 27.86 8.90 6.34
CA LEU A 322 28.92 7.95 6.65
C LEU A 322 30.30 8.59 6.95
N ALA A 323 30.53 9.81 6.45
CA ALA A 323 31.74 10.60 6.75
C ALA A 323 31.62 11.45 8.03
N LEU A 324 30.45 11.49 8.67
CA LEU A 324 30.26 12.29 9.89
C LEU A 324 30.94 11.62 11.09
N LEU A 325 31.30 12.44 12.09
CA LEU A 325 31.98 12.01 13.29
C LEU A 325 30.98 11.69 14.41
N VAL A 326 31.25 10.60 15.14
CA VAL A 326 30.50 10.15 16.31
C VAL A 326 31.46 10.16 17.51
N VAL A 327 31.03 10.72 18.62
CA VAL A 327 31.77 10.72 19.89
C VAL A 327 31.69 9.33 20.50
N ASN A 328 32.85 8.66 20.73
CA ASN A 328 32.91 7.27 21.12
C ASN A 328 32.25 6.98 22.49
N GLU A 329 32.37 7.91 23.43
CA GLU A 329 31.82 7.76 24.78
C GLU A 329 30.28 7.85 24.77
N SER A 330 29.73 8.90 24.16
CA SER A 330 28.29 9.18 24.15
C SER A 330 27.53 8.46 23.03
N LYS A 331 28.22 7.94 22.05
CA LYS A 331 27.67 7.37 20.81
C LYS A 331 26.72 8.33 20.05
N ARG A 332 26.88 9.65 20.28
CA ARG A 332 26.15 10.69 19.56
C ARG A 332 27.03 11.27 18.48
N PHE A 333 26.43 11.81 17.43
CA PHE A 333 27.17 12.62 16.47
C PHE A 333 27.93 13.76 17.18
N LEU A 334 29.10 14.07 16.69
CA LEU A 334 29.83 15.26 17.10
C LEU A 334 29.12 16.52 16.60
N ARG A 335 28.64 17.33 17.51
CA ARG A 335 27.84 18.54 17.26
C ARG A 335 28.59 19.80 17.55
N GLU A 336 28.10 20.94 17.04
CA GLU A 336 28.68 22.23 17.32
C GLU A 336 28.61 22.56 18.81
N THR A 337 27.55 22.12 19.51
CA THR A 337 27.43 22.27 20.98
C THR A 337 28.52 21.53 21.75
N ASP A 338 29.11 20.49 21.20
CA ASP A 338 30.19 19.75 21.85
C ASP A 338 31.52 20.49 21.77
N LEU A 339 31.71 21.30 20.70
CA LEU A 339 32.97 21.96 20.37
C LEU A 339 33.03 23.43 20.78
N LYS A 340 31.90 24.10 20.94
CA LYS A 340 31.85 25.53 21.35
C LYS A 340 30.62 25.86 22.17
N ALA A 341 30.80 26.72 23.17
CA ALA A 341 29.70 27.24 23.96
C ALA A 341 28.71 28.03 23.05
N GLY A 342 27.41 27.77 23.20
CA GLY A 342 26.37 28.38 22.37
C GLY A 342 26.30 27.85 20.94
N GLY A 343 26.96 26.77 20.63
CA GLY A 343 26.84 26.05 19.37
C GLY A 343 25.43 25.48 19.14
N LYS A 344 25.15 24.98 17.95
CA LYS A 344 23.87 24.41 17.57
C LYS A 344 23.86 22.88 17.68
N GLU A 345 22.77 22.30 18.12
CA GLU A 345 22.57 20.85 18.25
C GLU A 345 22.42 20.13 16.89
N ASP A 346 22.09 20.84 15.85
CA ASP A 346 21.80 20.31 14.52
C ASP A 346 22.84 20.74 13.45
N VAL A 347 24.06 21.11 13.90
CA VAL A 347 25.25 21.26 13.07
C VAL A 347 26.27 20.19 13.41
N PHE A 348 26.67 19.42 12.44
CA PHE A 348 27.51 18.21 12.55
C PHE A 348 28.87 18.43 11.94
N TYR A 349 29.81 17.58 12.26
CA TYR A 349 31.23 17.70 11.87
C TYR A 349 31.70 16.47 11.13
N LEU A 350 32.62 16.67 10.20
CA LEU A 350 33.40 15.64 9.53
C LEU A 350 34.92 15.96 9.73
N TRP A 351 35.77 14.97 9.48
CA TRP A 351 37.21 15.16 9.52
C TRP A 351 37.75 15.53 8.13
N ASP A 352 38.36 16.69 7.99
CA ASP A 352 39.03 17.09 6.74
C ASP A 352 40.44 16.52 6.70
N SER A 353 40.68 15.55 5.82
CA SER A 353 41.98 14.90 5.65
C SER A 353 43.07 15.85 5.19
N LYS A 354 42.72 16.94 4.47
CA LYS A 354 43.71 17.95 4.01
C LYS A 354 44.17 18.89 5.12
N GLN A 355 43.26 19.30 5.99
CA GLN A 355 43.53 20.19 7.08
C GLN A 355 43.86 19.50 8.40
N ASN A 356 43.65 18.18 8.43
CA ASN A 356 43.83 17.32 9.59
C ASN A 356 43.06 17.84 10.84
N LYS A 357 41.78 18.19 10.66
CA LYS A 357 40.91 18.72 11.73
C LYS A 357 39.43 18.46 11.47
N ALA A 358 38.64 18.53 12.52
CA ALA A 358 37.18 18.51 12.44
C ALA A 358 36.66 19.86 11.86
N VAL A 359 35.80 19.79 10.86
CA VAL A 359 35.17 20.96 10.22
C VAL A 359 33.67 20.78 10.15
N PRO A 360 32.84 21.86 10.26
CA PRO A 360 31.41 21.77 10.17
C PRO A 360 30.99 21.35 8.77
N THR A 361 29.96 20.45 8.70
CA THR A 361 29.43 20.00 7.42
C THR A 361 28.28 20.88 6.94
N PRO A 362 28.23 21.25 5.65
CA PRO A 362 27.10 21.98 5.10
C PRO A 362 25.86 21.09 4.98
N GLY A 363 24.65 21.67 4.89
CA GLY A 363 23.42 21.03 4.52
C GLY A 363 22.59 20.47 5.66
N SER A 364 23.12 20.35 6.89
CA SER A 364 22.32 19.92 8.04
C SER A 364 21.18 20.91 8.37
N MET A 365 20.20 20.47 9.17
CA MET A 365 19.07 21.34 9.53
C MET A 365 19.50 22.66 10.14
N GLY A 366 20.50 22.69 11.00
CA GLY A 366 21.04 23.89 11.63
C GLY A 366 22.05 24.65 10.81
N SER A 367 22.55 24.09 9.73
CA SER A 367 23.55 24.72 8.86
C SER A 367 22.97 25.95 8.14
N GLY A 368 23.73 27.04 8.08
CA GLY A 368 23.40 28.18 7.23
C GLY A 368 23.53 27.89 5.74
N ALA A 369 24.46 27.00 5.37
CA ALA A 369 24.65 26.57 3.99
C ALA A 369 23.64 25.48 3.61
N LYS A 370 22.71 25.77 2.72
CA LYS A 370 21.68 24.84 2.23
C LYS A 370 22.14 24.09 0.97
N THR A 371 23.30 23.45 1.07
CA THR A 371 23.93 22.71 -0.02
C THR A 371 24.73 21.53 0.53
N LEU A 372 24.92 20.50 -0.30
CA LEU A 372 25.81 19.36 -0.01
C LEU A 372 27.24 19.58 -0.54
N GLN A 373 27.51 20.69 -1.24
CA GLN A 373 28.83 20.98 -1.78
C GLN A 373 29.88 21.12 -0.67
N LEU A 374 30.92 20.31 -0.73
CA LEU A 374 31.97 20.25 0.32
C LEU A 374 33.04 21.35 0.20
N GLY A 375 33.02 22.17 -0.86
CA GLY A 375 33.86 23.37 -0.97
C GLY A 375 35.36 23.13 -0.88
N GLY A 376 35.89 22.01 -1.34
CA GLY A 376 37.32 21.67 -1.28
C GLY A 376 37.76 20.91 -0.03
N VAL A 377 36.87 20.66 0.92
CA VAL A 377 37.05 19.72 2.04
C VAL A 377 37.16 18.29 1.50
N ASP A 378 38.08 17.50 2.03
CA ASP A 378 38.20 16.07 1.72
C ASP A 378 37.82 15.22 2.95
N PRO A 379 36.56 14.80 3.08
CA PRO A 379 36.11 14.03 4.24
C PRO A 379 36.87 12.71 4.36
N ALA A 380 37.42 12.41 5.54
CA ALA A 380 37.85 11.06 5.88
C ALA A 380 36.62 10.14 5.96
N LEU A 381 36.67 8.98 5.27
CA LEU A 381 35.65 7.93 5.45
C LEU A 381 36.01 7.01 6.62
N THR A 382 37.28 6.74 6.83
CA THR A 382 37.76 5.85 7.89
C THR A 382 38.62 6.61 8.88
N GLY A 383 38.65 6.12 10.12
CA GLY A 383 39.57 6.62 11.12
C GLY A 383 38.88 7.02 12.42
N THR A 384 39.74 7.15 13.42
CA THR A 384 39.42 7.61 14.76
C THR A 384 40.35 8.79 15.08
N PHE A 385 39.80 9.86 15.59
CA PHE A 385 40.51 11.15 15.77
C PHE A 385 40.25 11.70 17.16
N GLU A 386 41.07 12.65 17.58
CA GLU A 386 40.88 13.39 18.82
C GLU A 386 40.37 14.81 18.53
N VAL A 387 39.43 15.26 19.34
CA VAL A 387 38.89 16.63 19.29
C VAL A 387 38.86 17.26 20.68
N HIS A 388 39.07 18.55 20.76
CA HIS A 388 38.93 19.29 21.98
C HIS A 388 37.49 19.82 22.12
N LEU A 389 36.84 19.43 23.21
CA LEU A 389 35.47 19.83 23.53
C LEU A 389 35.43 21.18 24.22
N ALA A 390 34.28 21.85 24.14
CA ALA A 390 34.03 23.15 24.79
C ALA A 390 34.24 23.15 26.30
N ASN A 391 34.13 21.99 26.95
CA ASN A 391 34.37 21.83 28.40
C ASN A 391 35.85 21.61 28.76
N GLY A 392 36.78 21.77 27.81
CA GLY A 392 38.22 21.58 27.97
C GLY A 392 38.72 20.14 27.95
N LYS A 393 37.84 19.14 27.83
CA LYS A 393 38.21 17.74 27.69
C LYS A 393 38.58 17.40 26.25
N THR A 394 39.43 16.39 26.08
CA THR A 394 39.65 15.72 24.79
C THR A 394 38.69 14.54 24.66
N ALA A 395 38.06 14.41 23.50
CA ALA A 395 37.19 13.26 23.18
C ALA A 395 37.71 12.55 21.92
N THR A 396 37.58 11.24 21.92
CA THR A 396 37.84 10.44 20.74
C THR A 396 36.57 10.36 19.91
N VAL A 397 36.69 10.59 18.58
CA VAL A 397 35.60 10.55 17.62
C VAL A 397 35.94 9.60 16.48
N THR A 398 34.96 8.85 16.00
CA THR A 398 35.11 7.88 14.93
C THR A 398 34.13 8.21 13.80
N THR A 399 34.52 8.00 12.53
CA THR A 399 33.60 8.17 11.40
C THR A 399 32.48 7.14 11.43
N VAL A 400 31.28 7.51 10.98
CA VAL A 400 30.16 6.56 10.87
C VAL A 400 30.52 5.37 9.97
N PHE A 401 31.30 5.59 8.90
CA PHE A 401 31.75 4.51 8.02
C PHE A 401 32.65 3.49 8.72
N GLU A 402 33.54 3.93 9.60
CA GLU A 402 34.38 3.03 10.39
C GLU A 402 33.52 2.22 11.39
N LEU A 403 32.51 2.86 12.01
CA LEU A 403 31.55 2.16 12.86
C LEU A 403 30.73 1.16 12.04
N LEU A 404 30.32 1.51 10.81
CA LEU A 404 29.63 0.61 9.91
C LEU A 404 30.49 -0.61 9.54
N LYS A 405 31.78 -0.43 9.26
CA LYS A 405 32.70 -1.55 9.01
C LYS A 405 32.78 -2.52 10.22
N GLN A 406 32.78 -1.96 11.43
CA GLN A 406 32.78 -2.76 12.66
C GLN A 406 31.44 -3.53 12.78
N GLU A 407 30.32 -2.89 12.51
CA GLU A 407 28.99 -3.52 12.50
C GLU A 407 28.91 -4.63 11.45
N LEU A 408 29.49 -4.43 10.28
CA LEU A 408 29.48 -5.40 9.18
C LEU A 408 30.45 -6.58 9.37
N ALA A 409 31.40 -6.51 10.30
CA ALA A 409 32.43 -7.54 10.50
C ALA A 409 31.88 -8.97 10.65
N PRO A 410 30.78 -9.22 11.40
CA PRO A 410 30.21 -10.55 11.57
C PRO A 410 29.55 -11.15 10.29
N TYR A 411 29.20 -10.33 9.32
CA TYR A 411 28.46 -10.78 8.14
C TYR A 411 29.40 -11.31 7.05
N THR A 412 30.20 -12.34 7.39
CA THR A 412 31.07 -13.03 6.42
C THR A 412 30.24 -13.81 5.40
N LEU A 413 30.82 -14.14 4.25
CA LEU A 413 30.13 -14.94 3.22
C LEU A 413 29.58 -16.25 3.78
N GLU A 414 30.36 -16.94 4.62
CA GLU A 414 29.96 -18.21 5.23
C GLU A 414 28.81 -18.03 6.21
N ALA A 415 28.85 -16.99 7.07
CA ALA A 415 27.81 -16.70 8.02
C ALA A 415 26.48 -16.35 7.33
N VAL A 416 26.55 -15.53 6.28
CA VAL A 416 25.41 -15.12 5.48
C VAL A 416 24.85 -16.30 4.69
N ALA A 417 25.70 -17.09 4.03
CA ALA A 417 25.30 -18.30 3.29
C ALA A 417 24.56 -19.29 4.19
N LYS A 418 25.14 -19.58 5.36
CA LYS A 418 24.51 -20.47 6.35
C LYS A 418 23.13 -19.99 6.77
N ARG A 419 22.95 -18.68 6.95
CA ARG A 419 21.69 -18.12 7.47
C ARG A 419 20.64 -17.99 6.38
N THR A 420 21.04 -17.55 5.19
CA THR A 420 20.14 -17.34 4.04
C THR A 420 19.77 -18.62 3.31
N GLY A 421 20.62 -19.64 3.40
CA GLY A 421 20.51 -20.87 2.62
C GLY A 421 20.99 -20.71 1.17
N LEU A 422 21.68 -19.62 0.86
CA LEU A 422 22.26 -19.35 -0.47
C LEU A 422 23.73 -19.83 -0.50
N PRO A 423 24.22 -20.32 -1.64
CA PRO A 423 25.64 -20.57 -1.83
C PRO A 423 26.48 -19.29 -1.71
N ALA A 424 27.63 -19.37 -1.03
CA ALA A 424 28.51 -18.21 -0.83
C ALA A 424 28.92 -17.51 -2.13
N HIS A 425 29.22 -18.29 -3.19
CA HIS A 425 29.60 -17.74 -4.48
C HIS A 425 28.47 -16.96 -5.18
N GLU A 426 27.20 -17.31 -4.93
CA GLU A 426 26.06 -16.53 -5.47
C GLU A 426 25.93 -15.16 -4.79
N ILE A 427 26.20 -15.12 -3.47
CA ILE A 427 26.20 -13.87 -2.70
C ILE A 427 27.34 -12.95 -3.19
N GLU A 428 28.53 -13.52 -3.39
CA GLU A 428 29.71 -12.82 -3.92
C GLU A 428 29.46 -12.29 -5.35
N LEU A 429 28.90 -13.12 -6.23
CA LEU A 429 28.52 -12.73 -7.60
C LEU A 429 27.49 -11.60 -7.59
N PHE A 430 26.48 -11.71 -6.75
CA PHE A 430 25.46 -10.68 -6.59
C PHE A 430 26.06 -9.34 -6.14
N ALA A 431 26.96 -9.34 -5.16
CA ALA A 431 27.67 -8.14 -4.72
C ALA A 431 28.53 -7.53 -5.83
N HIS A 432 29.29 -8.37 -6.54
CA HIS A 432 30.12 -7.91 -7.66
C HIS A 432 29.29 -7.27 -8.78
N GLU A 433 28.19 -7.92 -9.17
CA GLU A 433 27.31 -7.39 -10.24
C GLU A 433 26.61 -6.09 -9.81
N LEU A 434 26.16 -5.96 -8.57
CA LEU A 434 25.58 -4.74 -8.06
C LEU A 434 26.59 -3.57 -8.03
N GLY A 435 27.86 -3.87 -7.76
CA GLY A 435 28.93 -2.87 -7.77
C GLY A 435 29.39 -2.44 -9.17
N THR A 436 29.26 -3.32 -10.16
CA THR A 436 29.84 -3.10 -11.51
C THR A 436 28.80 -2.81 -12.59
N ARG A 437 27.60 -3.38 -12.54
CA ARG A 437 26.51 -3.11 -13.50
C ARG A 437 25.72 -1.89 -13.07
N LYS A 438 25.93 -0.78 -13.71
CA LYS A 438 25.31 0.51 -13.36
C LYS A 438 24.62 1.15 -14.57
N PRO A 439 23.48 1.83 -14.40
CA PRO A 439 22.74 2.00 -13.15
C PRO A 439 22.06 0.71 -12.70
N ALA A 440 21.93 0.54 -11.39
CA ALA A 440 21.27 -0.60 -10.74
C ALA A 440 20.12 -0.15 -9.86
N MET A 441 19.02 -0.91 -9.86
CA MET A 441 17.87 -0.61 -8.99
C MET A 441 17.39 -1.83 -8.23
N ILE A 442 16.86 -1.58 -7.05
CA ILE A 442 16.07 -2.54 -6.28
C ILE A 442 14.59 -2.18 -6.44
N ILE A 443 13.81 -3.09 -7.02
CA ILE A 443 12.34 -3.03 -7.00
C ILE A 443 11.89 -3.85 -5.80
N HIS A 444 11.51 -3.14 -4.76
CA HIS A 444 11.19 -3.69 -3.47
C HIS A 444 9.71 -4.08 -3.36
N GLY A 445 9.45 -5.23 -2.80
CA GLY A 445 8.09 -5.68 -2.51
C GLY A 445 7.67 -5.36 -1.07
N ALA A 446 6.44 -4.89 -0.89
CA ALA A 446 5.88 -4.59 0.44
C ALA A 446 5.98 -5.77 1.44
N GLY A 447 6.09 -7.00 0.96
CA GLY A 447 6.25 -8.19 1.81
C GLY A 447 7.44 -8.16 2.75
N THR A 448 8.52 -7.44 2.43
CA THR A 448 9.67 -7.26 3.31
C THR A 448 9.44 -6.18 4.37
N ASN A 449 8.40 -5.32 4.22
CA ASN A 449 7.97 -4.37 5.27
C ASN A 449 7.10 -5.02 6.35
N HIS A 450 6.65 -6.24 6.14
CA HIS A 450 5.74 -6.91 7.08
C HIS A 450 6.46 -7.66 8.22
N TRP A 451 7.78 -7.51 8.36
CA TRP A 451 8.58 -8.02 9.47
C TRP A 451 8.61 -7.03 10.64
N PHE A 452 8.82 -7.53 11.84
CA PHE A 452 8.90 -6.69 13.05
C PHE A 452 10.05 -5.66 12.98
N HIS A 453 11.19 -6.05 12.42
CA HIS A 453 12.36 -5.21 12.20
C HIS A 453 12.44 -4.68 10.76
N ASN A 454 11.33 -4.23 10.21
CA ASN A 454 11.22 -3.78 8.82
C ASN A 454 12.06 -2.54 8.51
N ASP A 455 12.22 -1.63 9.46
CA ASP A 455 13.09 -0.45 9.31
C ASP A 455 14.56 -0.86 9.10
N LEU A 456 15.06 -1.85 9.80
CA LEU A 456 16.42 -2.37 9.62
C LEU A 456 16.59 -3.01 8.24
N VAL A 457 15.60 -3.75 7.75
CA VAL A 457 15.60 -4.32 6.40
C VAL A 457 15.64 -3.22 5.33
N ASN A 458 14.77 -2.21 5.45
CA ASN A 458 14.75 -1.09 4.50
C ASN A 458 16.07 -0.32 4.49
N ARG A 459 16.61 0.03 5.67
CA ARG A 459 17.89 0.75 5.81
C ARG A 459 19.04 -0.05 5.20
N SER A 460 19.02 -1.39 5.33
CA SER A 460 20.02 -2.28 4.72
C SER A 460 19.94 -2.25 3.18
N PHE A 461 18.75 -2.25 2.60
CA PHE A 461 18.57 -2.14 1.14
C PHE A 461 19.00 -0.78 0.61
N ILE A 462 18.61 0.30 1.28
CA ILE A 462 19.01 1.66 0.92
C ILE A 462 20.53 1.82 0.99
N LEU A 463 21.17 1.18 1.99
CA LEU A 463 22.64 1.18 2.12
C LEU A 463 23.32 0.62 0.87
N LEU A 464 22.81 -0.46 0.27
CA LEU A 464 23.40 -1.05 -0.95
C LEU A 464 23.43 -0.06 -2.11
N VAL A 465 22.29 0.58 -2.39
CA VAL A 465 22.19 1.53 -3.51
C VAL A 465 22.91 2.86 -3.23
N ALA A 466 23.06 3.25 -1.96
CA ALA A 466 23.84 4.39 -1.55
C ALA A 466 25.35 4.14 -1.66
N LEU A 467 25.84 3.00 -1.18
CA LEU A 467 27.25 2.62 -1.30
C LEU A 467 27.69 2.55 -2.76
N THR A 468 26.84 2.09 -3.65
CA THR A 468 27.13 1.95 -5.08
C THR A 468 26.80 3.21 -5.91
N GLY A 469 26.29 4.27 -5.28
CA GLY A 469 25.99 5.56 -5.91
C GLY A 469 24.87 5.50 -6.95
N ASN A 470 23.87 4.63 -6.75
CA ASN A 470 22.75 4.43 -7.69
C ASN A 470 21.54 5.33 -7.40
N VAL A 471 21.45 5.98 -6.24
CA VAL A 471 20.30 6.85 -5.91
C VAL A 471 20.42 8.19 -6.64
N GLY A 472 19.28 8.70 -7.14
CA GLY A 472 19.22 10.00 -7.85
C GLY A 472 19.69 9.95 -9.30
N LYS A 473 19.68 8.78 -9.92
CA LYS A 473 20.06 8.53 -11.32
C LYS A 473 18.97 7.70 -12.01
N ASN A 474 18.63 8.05 -13.26
CA ASN A 474 17.71 7.24 -14.07
C ASN A 474 18.18 5.79 -14.17
N GLY A 475 17.27 4.84 -14.04
CA GLY A 475 17.55 3.41 -14.02
C GLY A 475 18.15 2.89 -12.72
N GLY A 476 18.28 3.72 -11.68
CA GLY A 476 18.89 3.36 -10.40
C GLY A 476 17.98 3.51 -9.18
N GLY A 477 18.54 3.21 -8.00
CA GLY A 477 17.96 3.49 -6.70
C GLY A 477 17.18 2.34 -6.06
N PHE A 478 16.53 2.67 -4.95
CA PHE A 478 15.63 1.79 -4.22
C PHE A 478 14.20 2.26 -4.49
N ASN A 479 13.39 1.39 -5.06
CA ASN A 479 12.07 1.72 -5.56
C ASN A 479 11.01 0.86 -4.89
N HIS A 480 10.26 1.46 -3.99
CA HIS A 480 9.21 0.82 -3.22
C HIS A 480 7.84 1.26 -3.73
N TYR A 481 7.08 0.33 -4.27
CA TYR A 481 5.75 0.58 -4.84
C TYR A 481 4.68 -0.08 -3.98
N VAL A 482 4.35 0.48 -2.85
CA VAL A 482 3.16 0.04 -2.11
C VAL A 482 1.89 0.57 -2.72
N GLY A 483 2.04 1.62 -3.50
CA GLY A 483 1.04 1.87 -4.44
C GLY A 483 0.54 3.24 -4.67
N GLN A 484 0.56 4.21 -3.80
CA GLN A 484 -0.01 5.52 -4.08
C GLN A 484 0.24 6.48 -2.92
N GLU A 485 1.43 6.46 -2.48
CA GLU A 485 1.92 7.32 -1.41
C GLU A 485 1.96 8.78 -1.85
N ARG A 486 2.21 9.01 -3.14
CA ARG A 486 2.14 10.34 -3.72
C ARG A 486 0.71 10.72 -4.03
N VAL A 487 0.16 11.56 -3.18
CA VAL A 487 -1.16 12.13 -3.38
C VAL A 487 -1.04 13.38 -4.24
N TRP A 488 -1.16 13.22 -5.53
CA TRP A 488 -1.17 14.32 -6.47
C TRP A 488 -2.59 14.65 -6.92
N PRO A 489 -2.92 15.93 -7.10
CA PRO A 489 -2.23 17.17 -6.73
C PRO A 489 -2.25 17.44 -5.21
N GLU A 490 -1.09 17.41 -4.59
CA GLU A 490 -0.98 17.34 -3.13
C GLU A 490 -1.58 18.57 -2.42
N LYS A 491 -1.21 19.78 -2.85
CA LYS A 491 -1.68 21.04 -2.22
C LYS A 491 -3.19 21.17 -2.31
N GLY A 492 -3.78 20.85 -3.47
CA GLY A 492 -5.22 20.88 -3.68
C GLY A 492 -5.95 19.83 -2.85
N PHE A 493 -5.40 18.63 -2.78
CA PHE A 493 -5.92 17.56 -1.93
C PHE A 493 -5.97 17.98 -0.45
N PHE A 494 -4.86 18.45 0.13
CA PHE A 494 -4.82 18.80 1.55
C PHE A 494 -5.76 19.97 1.91
N LYS A 495 -5.90 20.97 1.02
CA LYS A 495 -6.87 22.06 1.20
C LYS A 495 -8.31 21.56 1.22
N LEU A 496 -8.62 20.53 0.42
CA LEU A 496 -9.95 19.93 0.40
C LEU A 496 -10.17 19.02 1.60
N ALA A 497 -9.21 18.14 1.93
CA ALA A 497 -9.32 17.12 2.96
C ALA A 497 -9.41 17.70 4.37
N PHE A 498 -8.59 18.70 4.67
CA PHE A 498 -8.45 19.33 5.99
C PHE A 498 -8.48 20.85 5.81
N PRO A 499 -9.67 21.43 5.58
CA PRO A 499 -9.82 22.85 5.33
C PRO A 499 -9.42 23.69 6.56
N GLU A 500 -9.23 24.98 6.35
CA GLU A 500 -8.75 25.94 7.35
C GLU A 500 -7.35 25.61 7.87
N ASP A 501 -7.23 25.03 9.05
CA ASP A 501 -5.93 24.68 9.66
C ASP A 501 -5.81 23.17 9.92
N ARG A 502 -5.02 22.49 9.09
CA ARG A 502 -4.73 21.04 9.24
C ARG A 502 -4.19 20.67 10.63
N LYS A 503 -3.52 21.63 11.35
CA LYS A 503 -3.02 21.38 12.70
C LYS A 503 -4.13 21.16 13.72
N LYS A 504 -5.36 21.60 13.41
CA LYS A 504 -6.55 21.37 14.24
C LYS A 504 -7.23 20.00 13.98
N GLN A 505 -6.61 19.10 13.23
CA GLN A 505 -7.08 17.73 13.06
C GLN A 505 -6.39 16.78 14.01
N ARG A 506 -7.18 15.91 14.66
CA ARG A 506 -6.66 14.78 15.45
C ARG A 506 -6.23 13.66 14.54
N PHE A 507 -4.93 13.52 14.31
CA PHE A 507 -4.35 12.41 13.60
C PHE A 507 -3.88 11.34 14.58
N GLN A 508 -4.00 10.06 14.18
CA GLN A 508 -3.63 8.92 15.00
C GLN A 508 -3.01 7.81 14.13
N ASN A 509 -1.92 7.21 14.62
CA ASN A 509 -1.39 5.97 14.06
C ASN A 509 -2.33 4.81 14.37
N THR A 510 -2.79 4.08 13.35
CA THR A 510 -3.81 3.04 13.48
C THR A 510 -3.30 1.80 14.20
N THR A 511 -2.05 1.40 13.97
CA THR A 511 -1.45 0.25 14.64
C THR A 511 -1.32 0.50 16.14
N LEU A 512 -0.84 1.67 16.54
CA LEU A 512 -0.78 2.09 17.95
C LEU A 512 -2.17 2.18 18.57
N TRP A 513 -3.14 2.79 17.88
CA TRP A 513 -4.53 2.91 18.34
C TRP A 513 -5.16 1.54 18.55
N SER A 514 -4.98 0.63 17.58
CA SER A 514 -5.50 -0.75 17.67
C SER A 514 -4.88 -1.53 18.81
N TYR A 515 -3.56 -1.37 19.05
CA TYR A 515 -2.86 -2.02 20.17
C TYR A 515 -3.40 -1.54 21.52
N VAL A 516 -3.45 -0.23 21.71
CA VAL A 516 -3.80 0.36 23.03
C VAL A 516 -5.29 0.17 23.38
N HIS A 517 -6.18 0.23 22.39
CA HIS A 517 -7.64 0.14 22.64
C HIS A 517 -8.20 -1.28 22.50
N SER A 518 -7.37 -2.27 22.19
CA SER A 518 -7.78 -3.69 22.19
C SER A 518 -7.22 -4.43 23.41
N SER A 519 -7.43 -5.74 23.43
CA SER A 519 -6.81 -6.64 24.43
C SER A 519 -5.42 -7.14 23.99
N SER A 520 -4.77 -6.48 23.04
CA SER A 520 -3.42 -6.83 22.59
C SER A 520 -2.42 -6.76 23.75
N LYS A 521 -1.50 -7.73 23.77
CA LYS A 521 -0.38 -7.79 24.71
C LYS A 521 0.85 -8.32 24.02
N ASP A 522 1.98 -7.76 24.36
CA ASP A 522 3.29 -8.28 23.93
C ASP A 522 4.07 -8.78 25.16
N PRO A 523 4.34 -10.08 25.26
CA PRO A 523 5.08 -10.63 26.39
C PRO A 523 6.58 -10.35 26.33
N HIS A 524 7.08 -9.84 25.19
CA HIS A 524 8.50 -9.59 25.00
C HIS A 524 8.99 -8.38 25.80
N GLN A 525 10.23 -8.46 26.23
CA GLN A 525 10.95 -7.36 26.88
C GLN A 525 11.99 -6.81 25.91
N TYR A 526 12.05 -5.50 25.79
CA TYR A 526 12.98 -4.76 24.95
C TYR A 526 13.96 -4.02 25.86
N ASN A 527 15.21 -4.46 25.87
CA ASN A 527 16.22 -3.99 26.84
C ASN A 527 15.68 -3.98 28.30
N GLY A 528 15.02 -5.10 28.69
CA GLY A 528 14.45 -5.29 30.02
C GLY A 528 13.19 -4.48 30.35
N LYS A 529 12.59 -3.80 29.38
CA LYS A 529 11.38 -3.00 29.55
C LYS A 529 10.24 -3.56 28.65
N PRO A 530 8.98 -3.60 29.13
CA PRO A 530 7.84 -3.99 28.30
C PRO A 530 7.52 -2.88 27.29
N VAL A 531 6.86 -3.23 26.18
CA VAL A 531 6.50 -2.26 25.13
C VAL A 531 5.57 -1.16 25.67
N GLU A 532 4.74 -1.44 26.67
CA GLU A 532 3.85 -0.47 27.32
C GLU A 532 4.63 0.69 27.95
N TRP A 533 5.82 0.42 28.48
CA TRP A 533 6.71 1.46 28.99
C TRP A 533 7.13 2.43 27.86
N TYR A 534 7.53 1.90 26.71
CA TYR A 534 7.91 2.70 25.56
C TYR A 534 6.73 3.54 25.01
N ILE A 535 5.53 2.94 24.97
CA ILE A 535 4.30 3.66 24.58
C ILE A 535 4.02 4.81 25.53
N GLN A 536 4.06 4.57 26.85
CA GLN A 536 3.83 5.60 27.86
C GLN A 536 4.83 6.75 27.78
N GLU A 537 6.12 6.43 27.66
CA GLU A 537 7.17 7.44 27.51
C GLU A 537 7.03 8.23 26.20
N SER A 538 6.70 7.57 25.09
CA SER A 538 6.46 8.23 23.80
C SER A 538 5.29 9.24 23.88
N VAL A 539 4.17 8.82 24.47
CA VAL A 539 2.99 9.69 24.66
C VAL A 539 3.29 10.85 25.61
N LYS A 540 3.96 10.59 26.73
CA LYS A 540 4.39 11.57 27.73
C LYS A 540 5.31 12.64 27.14
N ASN A 541 6.25 12.24 26.30
CA ASN A 541 7.17 13.15 25.62
C ASN A 541 6.52 13.88 24.41
N GLY A 542 5.28 13.55 24.10
CA GLY A 542 4.54 14.09 22.95
C GLY A 542 5.17 13.71 21.60
N TRP A 543 5.78 12.51 21.52
CA TRP A 543 6.30 11.95 20.28
C TRP A 543 5.21 11.32 19.44
N MET A 544 4.35 10.51 20.07
CA MET A 544 3.16 9.93 19.42
C MET A 544 1.89 10.47 20.08
N PRO A 545 0.90 10.94 19.30
CA PRO A 545 -0.42 11.24 19.83
C PRO A 545 -1.13 9.93 20.19
N LEU A 546 -1.96 9.98 21.21
CA LEU A 546 -2.89 8.92 21.55
C LEU A 546 -4.27 9.53 21.83
N TRP A 547 -5.26 9.10 21.07
CA TRP A 547 -6.65 9.51 21.16
C TRP A 547 -7.58 8.31 21.38
N PRO A 548 -8.68 8.44 22.16
CA PRO A 548 -9.05 9.61 22.96
C PRO A 548 -8.09 9.87 24.12
N LYS A 549 -8.04 11.12 24.59
CA LYS A 549 -7.24 11.53 25.75
C LYS A 549 -7.82 11.00 27.07
N ASP A 550 -7.03 11.10 28.15
CA ASP A 550 -7.46 10.89 29.53
C ASP A 550 -7.99 9.47 29.81
N GLY A 551 -7.46 8.47 29.11
CA GLY A 551 -7.86 7.06 29.30
C GLY A 551 -9.28 6.73 28.81
N ARG A 552 -9.93 7.65 28.10
CA ARG A 552 -11.24 7.40 27.49
C ARG A 552 -11.11 6.38 26.36
N LYS A 553 -12.21 5.69 26.05
CA LYS A 553 -12.27 4.71 24.97
C LYS A 553 -12.89 5.30 23.70
N PRO A 554 -12.49 4.86 22.49
CA PRO A 554 -13.25 5.16 21.29
C PRO A 554 -14.66 4.56 21.39
N ARG A 555 -15.64 5.26 20.80
CA ARG A 555 -17.06 4.88 20.85
C ARG A 555 -17.66 4.67 19.46
N ALA A 556 -17.23 5.43 18.49
CA ALA A 556 -17.70 5.24 17.12
C ALA A 556 -16.53 5.05 16.16
N LEU A 557 -16.73 4.21 15.15
CA LEU A 557 -15.82 4.02 14.03
C LEU A 557 -16.60 4.14 12.72
N ILE A 558 -16.23 5.12 11.90
CA ILE A 558 -16.74 5.32 10.55
C ILE A 558 -15.68 4.86 9.57
N VAL A 559 -15.99 3.83 8.80
CA VAL A 559 -15.11 3.27 7.76
C VAL A 559 -15.72 3.55 6.40
N TRP A 560 -14.93 4.08 5.48
CA TRP A 560 -15.38 4.22 4.08
C TRP A 560 -14.25 3.89 3.11
N ARG A 561 -14.59 3.32 1.96
CA ARG A 561 -13.65 2.89 0.91
C ARG A 561 -12.65 1.82 1.36
N ALA A 562 -12.86 1.19 2.51
CA ALA A 562 -11.93 0.27 3.13
C ALA A 562 -12.64 -1.00 3.64
N ASN A 563 -11.95 -2.13 3.60
CA ASN A 563 -12.33 -3.35 4.29
C ASN A 563 -11.41 -3.54 5.50
N TYR A 564 -11.66 -2.76 6.56
CA TYR A 564 -10.78 -2.64 7.74
C TYR A 564 -10.48 -3.99 8.37
N LEU A 565 -11.52 -4.71 8.80
CA LEU A 565 -11.36 -5.98 9.51
C LEU A 565 -10.74 -7.09 8.68
N ASN A 566 -11.00 -7.10 7.37
CA ASN A 566 -10.38 -8.11 6.50
C ASN A 566 -8.85 -7.94 6.44
N GLN A 567 -8.36 -6.70 6.49
CA GLN A 567 -6.94 -6.39 6.31
C GLN A 567 -6.20 -6.12 7.63
N ALA A 568 -6.90 -5.78 8.70
CA ALA A 568 -6.31 -5.48 10.01
C ALA A 568 -5.58 -6.70 10.60
N LYS A 569 -4.42 -6.44 11.20
CA LYS A 569 -3.73 -7.44 12.03
C LYS A 569 -4.45 -7.60 13.36
N GLY A 570 -4.34 -8.77 13.97
CA GLY A 570 -5.03 -9.06 15.23
C GLY A 570 -6.56 -9.11 15.10
N ASN A 571 -7.09 -9.59 13.99
CA ASN A 571 -8.53 -9.59 13.71
C ASN A 571 -9.37 -10.18 14.85
N GLU A 572 -8.99 -11.34 15.39
CA GLU A 572 -9.73 -11.98 16.51
C GLU A 572 -9.60 -11.16 17.82
N ILE A 573 -8.44 -10.54 18.04
CA ILE A 573 -8.18 -9.66 19.17
C ILE A 573 -9.09 -8.41 19.08
N LEU A 574 -9.15 -7.82 17.89
CA LEU A 574 -10.02 -6.65 17.66
C LEU A 574 -11.49 -6.99 17.83
N LEU A 575 -11.97 -8.09 17.26
CA LEU A 575 -13.35 -8.52 17.34
C LEU A 575 -13.79 -8.81 18.79
N SER A 576 -12.94 -9.49 19.56
CA SER A 576 -13.26 -9.87 20.94
C SER A 576 -13.15 -8.72 21.96
N SER A 577 -12.53 -7.59 21.58
CA SER A 577 -12.30 -6.45 22.47
C SER A 577 -12.79 -5.13 21.89
N LEU A 578 -11.96 -4.43 21.13
CA LEU A 578 -12.26 -3.08 20.62
C LEU A 578 -13.58 -3.02 19.85
N TRP A 579 -13.80 -3.96 18.91
CA TRP A 579 -15.02 -3.98 18.08
C TRP A 579 -16.29 -4.19 18.90
N ARG A 580 -16.22 -5.07 19.91
CA ARG A 580 -17.31 -5.32 20.84
C ARG A 580 -17.68 -4.07 21.65
N ASP A 581 -16.65 -3.30 22.05
CA ASP A 581 -16.79 -2.16 22.97
C ASP A 581 -17.24 -0.85 22.28
N LEU A 582 -17.23 -0.79 20.93
CA LEU A 582 -17.72 0.36 20.17
C LEU A 582 -19.25 0.45 20.19
N ASP A 583 -19.79 1.64 20.43
CA ASP A 583 -21.25 1.91 20.44
C ASP A 583 -21.84 2.00 19.03
N LEU A 584 -21.01 2.36 18.04
CA LEU A 584 -21.43 2.52 16.65
C LEU A 584 -20.28 2.17 15.70
N ILE A 585 -20.57 1.31 14.73
CA ILE A 585 -19.69 1.05 13.58
C ILE A 585 -20.49 1.26 12.31
N VAL A 586 -19.98 2.14 11.44
CA VAL A 586 -20.59 2.43 10.13
C VAL A 586 -19.61 2.03 9.05
N ASP A 587 -20.07 1.23 8.08
CA ASP A 587 -19.32 0.92 6.86
C ASP A 587 -20.00 1.55 5.64
N ILE A 588 -19.23 2.27 4.83
CA ILE A 588 -19.67 2.91 3.60
C ILE A 588 -18.94 2.25 2.44
N ASN A 589 -19.66 1.39 1.72
CA ASN A 589 -19.07 0.55 0.69
C ASN A 589 -20.07 0.27 -0.43
N TYR A 590 -19.58 -0.17 -1.60
CA TYR A 590 -20.45 -0.57 -2.71
C TYR A 590 -20.82 -2.06 -2.67
N ARG A 591 -20.17 -2.87 -1.85
CA ARG A 591 -20.42 -4.30 -1.66
C ARG A 591 -20.42 -4.71 -0.20
N MET A 592 -21.06 -5.84 0.11
CA MET A 592 -20.93 -6.47 1.43
C MET A 592 -19.53 -7.07 1.57
N ASP A 593 -18.80 -6.71 2.61
CA ASP A 593 -17.48 -7.22 2.95
C ASP A 593 -17.38 -7.60 4.44
N THR A 594 -16.19 -8.02 4.89
CA THR A 594 -16.01 -8.44 6.29
C THR A 594 -16.26 -7.27 7.26
N THR A 595 -15.86 -6.06 6.93
CA THR A 595 -16.11 -4.89 7.80
C THR A 595 -17.59 -4.58 7.88
N ALA A 596 -18.27 -4.56 6.73
CA ALA A 596 -19.70 -4.36 6.65
C ALA A 596 -20.46 -5.41 7.48
N LEU A 597 -20.06 -6.70 7.39
CA LEU A 597 -20.67 -7.80 8.15
C LEU A 597 -20.63 -7.58 9.68
N TYR A 598 -19.59 -6.92 10.18
CA TYR A 598 -19.41 -6.61 11.60
C TYR A 598 -19.75 -5.17 11.96
N SER A 599 -20.50 -4.44 11.12
CA SER A 599 -20.95 -3.06 11.36
C SER A 599 -22.39 -3.03 11.87
N ASP A 600 -22.81 -1.86 12.39
CA ASP A 600 -24.19 -1.61 12.86
C ASP A 600 -25.05 -0.98 11.77
N VAL A 601 -24.41 -0.13 10.95
CA VAL A 601 -25.03 0.55 9.81
C VAL A 601 -24.14 0.36 8.58
N VAL A 602 -24.74 -0.06 7.46
CA VAL A 602 -24.05 -0.21 6.17
C VAL A 602 -24.73 0.69 5.15
N LEU A 603 -23.96 1.61 4.56
CA LEU A 603 -24.45 2.59 3.59
C LEU A 603 -23.94 2.27 2.19
N PRO A 604 -24.82 2.17 1.18
CA PRO A 604 -24.47 1.79 -0.17
C PRO A 604 -23.78 2.94 -0.91
N ALA A 605 -22.47 2.80 -1.16
CA ALA A 605 -21.71 3.74 -1.97
C ALA A 605 -21.83 3.45 -3.48
N ALA A 606 -21.70 4.48 -4.30
CA ALA A 606 -21.54 4.37 -5.73
C ALA A 606 -20.22 3.66 -6.08
N SER A 607 -20.24 2.81 -7.11
CA SER A 607 -19.04 2.18 -7.64
C SER A 607 -18.16 3.16 -8.42
N TYR A 608 -16.98 2.71 -8.85
CA TYR A 608 -16.02 3.57 -9.54
C TYR A 608 -16.53 4.17 -10.87
N TYR A 609 -17.45 3.50 -11.55
CA TYR A 609 -18.01 4.00 -12.83
C TYR A 609 -19.29 4.81 -12.66
N GLU A 610 -19.67 5.13 -11.43
CA GLU A 610 -20.91 5.83 -11.06
C GLU A 610 -20.67 7.17 -10.35
N LYS A 611 -19.42 7.62 -10.26
CA LYS A 611 -19.03 8.85 -9.55
C LYS A 611 -17.94 9.63 -10.27
N VAL A 612 -17.73 10.88 -9.87
CA VAL A 612 -16.60 11.71 -10.29
C VAL A 612 -15.52 11.67 -9.24
N ASP A 613 -14.28 11.41 -9.66
CA ASP A 613 -13.10 11.45 -8.81
C ASP A 613 -11.82 11.57 -9.66
N LEU A 614 -10.66 11.52 -9.05
CA LEU A 614 -9.34 11.52 -9.68
C LEU A 614 -8.56 10.27 -9.26
N ASN A 615 -7.56 9.89 -10.04
CA ASN A 615 -6.69 8.74 -9.75
C ASN A 615 -5.25 9.01 -10.18
N THR A 616 -4.31 8.77 -9.27
CA THR A 616 -2.87 8.85 -9.50
C THR A 616 -2.16 7.65 -8.90
N THR A 617 -0.88 7.44 -9.23
CA THR A 617 -0.04 6.34 -8.75
C THR A 617 1.43 6.71 -8.84
N ASP A 618 2.30 6.00 -8.13
CA ASP A 618 3.75 6.12 -8.26
C ASP A 618 4.30 5.40 -9.51
N CYS A 619 3.53 4.46 -10.07
CA CYS A 619 3.98 3.69 -11.22
C CYS A 619 4.03 4.49 -12.53
N HIS A 620 3.34 5.61 -12.60
CA HIS A 620 3.38 6.52 -13.75
C HIS A 620 2.95 7.95 -13.36
N SER A 621 3.32 8.91 -14.18
CA SER A 621 3.07 10.33 -13.93
C SER A 621 1.83 10.86 -14.66
N TYR A 622 0.79 10.03 -14.80
CA TYR A 622 -0.50 10.45 -15.41
C TYR A 622 -1.58 10.58 -14.35
N ILE A 623 -2.43 11.60 -14.52
CA ILE A 623 -3.69 11.75 -13.78
C ILE A 623 -4.86 11.23 -14.62
N HIS A 624 -5.73 10.46 -14.00
CA HIS A 624 -6.92 9.89 -14.62
C HIS A 624 -8.19 10.36 -13.91
N PRO A 625 -9.28 10.64 -14.65
CA PRO A 625 -10.59 10.90 -14.07
C PRO A 625 -11.34 9.60 -13.83
N PHE A 626 -12.14 9.56 -12.78
CA PHE A 626 -13.29 8.66 -12.72
C PHE A 626 -14.41 9.28 -13.55
N GLY A 627 -14.84 8.59 -14.57
CA GLY A 627 -15.95 9.04 -15.40
C GLY A 627 -17.25 8.39 -14.96
N LYS A 628 -18.25 9.22 -14.76
CA LYS A 628 -19.61 8.80 -14.42
C LYS A 628 -20.29 8.21 -15.67
N ALA A 629 -20.11 6.91 -15.89
CA ALA A 629 -20.73 6.19 -17.01
C ALA A 629 -22.26 6.14 -16.86
N LEU A 630 -22.75 5.88 -15.64
CA LEU A 630 -24.15 5.93 -15.24
C LEU A 630 -24.32 6.71 -13.94
N PRO A 631 -25.51 7.23 -13.63
CA PRO A 631 -25.86 7.62 -12.27
C PRO A 631 -25.67 6.45 -11.29
N PRO A 632 -25.49 6.72 -9.99
CA PRO A 632 -25.43 5.67 -8.99
C PRO A 632 -26.61 4.69 -9.10
N LEU A 633 -26.30 3.40 -9.16
CA LEU A 633 -27.31 2.34 -9.30
C LEU A 633 -28.06 2.12 -7.99
N PHE A 634 -29.31 1.73 -8.08
CA PHE A 634 -30.21 1.46 -6.94
C PHE A 634 -30.37 2.72 -6.06
N GLU A 635 -30.29 2.58 -4.75
CA GLU A 635 -30.30 3.69 -3.79
C GLU A 635 -28.90 4.14 -3.39
N SER A 636 -27.84 3.70 -4.09
CA SER A 636 -26.48 4.12 -3.73
C SER A 636 -26.25 5.61 -4.00
N LYS A 637 -25.30 6.20 -3.30
CA LYS A 637 -24.89 7.61 -3.43
C LYS A 637 -23.37 7.68 -3.58
N THR A 638 -22.85 8.75 -4.17
CA THR A 638 -21.41 8.99 -4.15
C THR A 638 -20.93 9.21 -2.71
N ASP A 639 -19.66 8.95 -2.42
CA ASP A 639 -19.11 9.24 -1.09
C ASP A 639 -19.33 10.72 -0.73
N TRP A 640 -19.20 11.62 -1.71
CA TRP A 640 -19.46 13.05 -1.52
C TRP A 640 -20.89 13.31 -1.07
N ASP A 641 -21.87 12.75 -1.77
CA ASP A 641 -23.28 12.91 -1.45
C ASP A 641 -23.64 12.28 -0.09
N ILE A 642 -23.03 11.14 0.28
CA ILE A 642 -23.27 10.48 1.58
C ILE A 642 -22.83 11.39 2.72
N PHE A 643 -21.60 11.91 2.65
CA PHE A 643 -21.07 12.75 3.74
C PHE A 643 -21.70 14.14 3.76
N HIS A 644 -22.11 14.69 2.61
CA HIS A 644 -22.91 15.91 2.53
C HIS A 644 -24.25 15.71 3.26
N ALA A 645 -25.01 14.67 2.90
CA ALA A 645 -26.27 14.34 3.54
C ALA A 645 -26.12 14.04 5.05
N LEU A 646 -25.00 13.43 5.45
CA LEU A 646 -24.71 13.22 6.90
C LEU A 646 -24.43 14.56 7.60
N ALA A 647 -23.71 15.48 6.97
CA ALA A 647 -23.49 16.83 7.52
C ALA A 647 -24.81 17.60 7.69
N GLU A 648 -25.72 17.50 6.70
CA GLU A 648 -27.08 18.07 6.77
C GLU A 648 -27.87 17.44 7.92
N LYS A 649 -27.83 16.11 8.06
CA LYS A 649 -28.55 15.38 9.11
C LYS A 649 -28.01 15.72 10.52
N ILE A 650 -26.69 15.85 10.67
CA ILE A 650 -26.07 16.31 11.93
C ILE A 650 -26.61 17.70 12.29
N ALA A 651 -26.70 18.62 11.34
CA ALA A 651 -27.23 19.97 11.58
C ALA A 651 -28.71 19.94 11.92
N GLU A 652 -29.52 19.12 11.27
CA GLU A 652 -30.93 18.92 11.56
C GLU A 652 -31.13 18.40 12.99
N VAL A 653 -30.41 17.35 13.39
CA VAL A 653 -30.48 16.77 14.75
C VAL A 653 -30.00 17.78 15.80
N ALA A 654 -28.92 18.53 15.51
CA ALA A 654 -28.42 19.57 16.40
C ALA A 654 -29.48 20.66 16.66
N LYS A 655 -30.15 21.13 15.59
CA LYS A 655 -31.27 22.08 15.71
C LYS A 655 -32.46 21.51 16.49
N LYS A 656 -32.89 20.27 16.16
CA LYS A 656 -34.01 19.59 16.80
C LYS A 656 -33.77 19.39 18.32
N LYS A 657 -32.54 19.04 18.71
CA LYS A 657 -32.10 18.86 20.09
C LYS A 657 -31.73 20.20 20.77
N ASN A 658 -31.78 21.33 20.05
CA ASN A 658 -31.35 22.65 20.51
C ASN A 658 -29.94 22.66 21.12
N LEU A 659 -29.00 21.98 20.46
CA LEU A 659 -27.64 21.85 20.94
C LEU A 659 -26.88 23.17 20.79
N GLN A 660 -26.22 23.61 21.87
CA GLN A 660 -25.34 24.79 21.82
C GLN A 660 -24.01 24.44 21.14
N PRO A 661 -23.29 25.44 20.57
CA PRO A 661 -21.97 25.21 20.03
C PRO A 661 -21.03 24.54 21.04
N PHE A 662 -20.30 23.52 20.57
CA PHE A 662 -19.37 22.75 21.40
C PHE A 662 -17.98 23.38 21.39
N MET A 663 -17.44 23.76 22.57
CA MET A 663 -16.08 24.23 22.69
C MET A 663 -15.09 23.07 22.72
N ASP A 664 -14.39 22.86 21.61
CA ASP A 664 -13.29 21.90 21.50
C ASP A 664 -12.01 22.51 22.10
N LYS A 665 -11.81 22.25 23.38
CA LYS A 665 -10.69 22.86 24.16
C LYS A 665 -9.31 22.50 23.64
N ALA A 666 -9.15 21.35 22.96
CA ALA A 666 -7.85 20.91 22.45
C ALA A 666 -7.31 21.83 21.31
N PHE A 667 -8.20 22.52 20.61
CA PHE A 667 -7.88 23.40 19.49
C PHE A 667 -8.44 24.83 19.63
N GLU A 668 -9.04 25.14 20.78
CA GLU A 668 -9.75 26.43 21.00
C GLU A 668 -10.75 26.72 19.88
N TRP A 669 -11.50 25.70 19.47
CA TRP A 669 -12.43 25.76 18.33
C TRP A 669 -13.86 25.59 18.79
N ASN A 670 -14.68 26.66 18.65
CA ASN A 670 -16.10 26.60 18.92
C ASN A 670 -16.84 26.01 17.71
N ARG A 671 -17.32 24.76 17.84
CA ARG A 671 -17.97 23.99 16.77
C ARG A 671 -19.48 24.16 16.84
N ASP A 672 -20.06 24.93 15.91
CA ASP A 672 -21.51 25.02 15.74
C ASP A 672 -21.99 24.01 14.71
N PHE A 673 -22.56 22.91 15.18
CA PHE A 673 -23.04 21.84 14.30
C PHE A 673 -24.28 22.23 13.50
N THR A 674 -25.00 23.29 13.86
CA THR A 674 -26.14 23.79 13.07
C THR A 674 -25.70 24.43 11.77
N LEU A 675 -24.43 24.85 11.68
CA LEU A 675 -23.78 25.42 10.50
C LEU A 675 -22.88 24.43 9.74
N LEU A 676 -22.85 23.17 10.17
CA LEU A 676 -21.94 22.15 9.60
C LEU A 676 -22.05 22.01 8.07
N PRO A 677 -23.24 21.95 7.43
CA PRO A 677 -23.35 21.86 5.97
C PRO A 677 -22.73 23.06 5.26
N HIS A 678 -22.89 24.25 5.82
CA HIS A 678 -22.32 25.49 5.29
C HIS A 678 -20.78 25.45 5.28
N HIS A 679 -20.18 25.02 6.36
CA HIS A 679 -18.73 24.85 6.46
C HIS A 679 -18.24 23.70 5.59
N TRP A 680 -18.92 22.56 5.62
CA TRP A 680 -18.53 21.35 4.88
C TRP A 680 -18.55 21.59 3.37
N THR A 681 -19.53 22.33 2.84
CA THR A 681 -19.62 22.69 1.40
C THR A 681 -18.80 23.92 1.03
N SER A 682 -17.99 24.47 1.95
CA SER A 682 -17.31 25.75 1.74
C SER A 682 -18.25 26.84 1.25
N GLN A 683 -19.30 27.11 2.02
CA GLN A 683 -20.33 28.12 1.75
C GLN A 683 -21.13 27.85 0.46
N GLY A 684 -21.37 26.56 0.14
CA GLY A 684 -22.14 26.14 -1.03
C GLY A 684 -21.35 26.09 -2.35
N THR A 685 -20.04 26.24 -2.31
CA THR A 685 -19.19 26.15 -3.52
C THR A 685 -18.80 24.71 -3.88
N LEU A 686 -18.93 23.78 -2.96
CA LEU A 686 -18.54 22.37 -3.09
C LEU A 686 -19.73 21.44 -2.85
N ASN A 687 -20.76 21.56 -3.67
CA ASN A 687 -22.00 20.76 -3.53
C ASN A 687 -21.89 19.39 -4.23
N THR A 688 -20.97 19.23 -5.20
CA THR A 688 -20.84 18.01 -6.01
C THR A 688 -19.43 17.48 -6.02
N ASP A 689 -19.29 16.18 -6.27
CA ASP A 689 -18.01 15.50 -6.48
C ASP A 689 -17.18 16.13 -7.63
N GLU A 690 -17.82 16.61 -8.70
CA GLU A 690 -17.15 17.29 -9.81
C GLU A 690 -16.58 18.65 -9.40
N GLN A 691 -17.32 19.43 -8.60
CA GLN A 691 -16.79 20.68 -8.03
C GLN A 691 -15.60 20.43 -7.12
N ALA A 692 -15.65 19.36 -6.33
CA ALA A 692 -14.55 18.95 -5.47
C ALA A 692 -13.31 18.50 -6.27
N ALA A 693 -13.51 17.75 -7.37
CA ALA A 693 -12.42 17.38 -8.28
C ALA A 693 -11.75 18.60 -8.92
N ASN A 694 -12.56 19.53 -9.43
CA ASN A 694 -12.06 20.78 -10.01
C ASN A 694 -11.36 21.68 -8.96
N PHE A 695 -11.84 21.66 -7.70
CA PHE A 695 -11.16 22.36 -6.59
C PHE A 695 -9.75 21.81 -6.36
N ILE A 696 -9.58 20.49 -6.34
CA ILE A 696 -8.25 19.87 -6.19
C ILE A 696 -7.32 20.31 -7.32
N LEU A 697 -7.78 20.20 -8.58
CA LEU A 697 -7.00 20.56 -9.76
C LEU A 697 -6.59 22.05 -9.77
N ALA A 698 -7.50 22.94 -9.41
CA ALA A 698 -7.27 24.39 -9.42
C ALA A 698 -6.32 24.88 -8.29
N ASN A 699 -6.14 24.10 -7.22
CA ASN A 699 -5.37 24.50 -6.06
C ASN A 699 -3.98 23.85 -5.97
N ALA A 700 -3.46 23.33 -7.07
CA ALA A 700 -2.11 22.78 -7.16
C ALA A 700 -1.41 23.29 -8.43
N GLU A 701 -0.12 23.57 -8.34
CA GLU A 701 0.64 24.17 -9.47
C GLU A 701 0.76 23.20 -10.64
N GLU A 702 0.93 21.91 -10.39
CA GLU A 702 1.10 20.86 -11.38
C GLU A 702 -0.16 20.62 -12.25
N THR A 703 -1.31 21.11 -11.81
CA THR A 703 -2.60 20.94 -12.50
C THR A 703 -3.35 22.25 -12.73
N LYS A 704 -2.69 23.39 -12.44
CA LYS A 704 -3.30 24.72 -12.60
C LYS A 704 -3.79 24.97 -14.01
N GLY A 705 -5.05 25.41 -14.13
CA GLY A 705 -5.71 25.61 -15.42
C GLY A 705 -6.30 24.34 -16.08
N MET A 706 -6.10 23.17 -15.47
CA MET A 706 -6.72 21.92 -15.90
C MET A 706 -8.10 21.76 -15.29
N THR A 707 -9.02 21.17 -16.03
CA THR A 707 -10.38 20.84 -15.58
C THR A 707 -10.64 19.35 -15.66
N TYR A 708 -11.58 18.87 -14.87
CA TYR A 708 -12.05 17.49 -14.94
C TYR A 708 -12.54 17.10 -16.33
N GLN A 709 -13.24 18.02 -17.04
CA GLN A 709 -13.75 17.79 -18.38
C GLN A 709 -12.63 17.57 -19.41
N GLN A 710 -11.49 18.25 -19.25
CA GLN A 710 -10.32 18.03 -20.12
C GLN A 710 -9.70 16.65 -19.87
N LEU A 711 -9.68 16.17 -18.62
CA LEU A 711 -9.20 14.84 -18.28
C LEU A 711 -10.07 13.72 -18.86
N GLN A 712 -11.38 13.97 -19.06
CA GLN A 712 -12.27 13.00 -19.69
C GLN A 712 -11.90 12.72 -21.16
N GLN A 713 -11.22 13.64 -21.83
CA GLN A 713 -10.85 13.50 -23.24
C GLN A 713 -9.63 12.59 -23.41
N LYS A 714 -8.56 12.78 -22.63
CA LYS A 714 -7.32 11.99 -22.69
C LYS A 714 -6.57 12.01 -21.35
N PRO A 715 -5.70 11.00 -21.08
CA PRO A 715 -4.79 11.04 -19.96
C PRO A 715 -3.88 12.26 -20.05
N HIS A 716 -3.56 12.81 -18.89
CA HIS A 716 -2.66 13.95 -18.81
C HIS A 716 -1.44 13.58 -17.95
N ARG A 717 -0.24 13.77 -18.49
CA ARG A 717 1.00 13.60 -17.75
C ARG A 717 1.33 14.88 -16.99
N PHE A 718 1.65 14.76 -15.72
CA PHE A 718 2.10 15.88 -14.92
C PHE A 718 3.41 16.47 -15.44
N ILE A 719 3.57 17.75 -15.21
CA ILE A 719 4.84 18.46 -15.27
C ILE A 719 4.99 19.16 -13.92
N ALA A 720 6.09 18.96 -13.23
CA ALA A 720 6.30 19.53 -11.91
C ALA A 720 7.75 19.99 -11.77
N THR A 721 7.92 21.24 -11.41
CA THR A 721 9.21 21.89 -11.21
C THR A 721 9.33 22.56 -9.83
N ASP A 722 8.34 22.33 -8.93
CA ASP A 722 8.36 22.88 -7.58
C ASP A 722 9.34 22.10 -6.68
N PRO A 723 10.49 22.68 -6.36
CA PRO A 723 11.52 22.01 -5.57
C PRO A 723 11.13 21.84 -4.09
N GLU A 724 10.13 22.53 -3.61
CA GLU A 724 9.68 22.41 -2.23
C GLU A 724 8.80 21.14 -2.04
N SER A 725 8.04 20.80 -3.08
CA SER A 725 7.14 19.62 -3.05
C SER A 725 7.82 18.35 -3.56
N TRP A 726 8.81 18.47 -4.45
CA TRP A 726 9.41 17.35 -5.18
C TRP A 726 10.90 17.17 -4.90
N ASN A 727 11.37 15.92 -4.99
CA ASN A 727 12.80 15.59 -4.88
C ASN A 727 13.51 15.60 -6.25
N SER A 728 12.75 15.71 -7.32
CA SER A 728 13.21 15.83 -8.71
C SER A 728 12.23 16.67 -9.51
N ASP A 729 12.69 17.26 -10.61
CA ASP A 729 11.78 17.82 -11.59
C ASP A 729 11.13 16.69 -12.40
N LEU A 730 9.87 16.85 -12.75
CA LEU A 730 9.17 15.99 -13.69
C LEU A 730 9.08 16.72 -15.04
N GLU A 731 10.00 16.41 -15.93
CA GLU A 731 10.19 17.10 -17.20
C GLU A 731 9.52 16.37 -18.37
N PRO A 732 9.10 17.08 -19.41
CA PRO A 732 8.68 16.46 -20.67
C PRO A 732 9.79 15.60 -21.26
N GLY A 733 9.45 14.41 -21.75
CA GLY A 733 10.39 13.53 -22.44
C GLY A 733 11.35 12.74 -21.55
N VAL A 734 11.30 12.91 -20.22
CA VAL A 734 12.15 12.20 -19.27
C VAL A 734 11.27 11.34 -18.34
N ALA A 735 11.67 10.09 -18.12
CA ALA A 735 11.04 9.27 -17.09
C ALA A 735 11.45 9.80 -15.70
N TYR A 736 10.46 9.91 -14.80
CA TYR A 736 10.71 10.40 -13.46
C TYR A 736 11.59 9.43 -12.67
N THR A 737 12.67 9.97 -12.08
CA THR A 737 13.46 9.30 -11.06
C THR A 737 13.64 10.24 -9.86
N PRO A 738 13.55 9.75 -8.60
CA PRO A 738 13.63 10.60 -7.42
C PRO A 738 15.07 11.05 -7.11
N PHE A 739 15.20 12.10 -6.29
CA PHE A 739 16.44 12.61 -5.67
C PHE A 739 17.47 13.22 -6.61
N THR A 740 17.09 13.60 -7.83
CA THR A 740 18.01 14.35 -8.71
C THR A 740 18.36 15.72 -8.15
N HIS A 741 17.46 16.34 -7.37
CA HIS A 741 17.77 17.61 -6.69
C HIS A 741 18.91 17.46 -5.67
N GLN A 742 18.96 16.34 -4.94
CA GLN A 742 20.02 16.07 -3.97
C GLN A 742 21.33 15.76 -4.66
N VAL A 743 21.29 14.90 -5.66
CA VAL A 743 22.51 14.39 -6.31
C VAL A 743 23.06 15.35 -7.35
N ALA A 744 22.23 15.88 -8.27
CA ALA A 744 22.69 16.78 -9.32
C ALA A 744 22.75 18.24 -8.88
N LYS A 745 21.68 18.73 -8.19
CA LYS A 745 21.60 20.14 -7.74
C LYS A 745 22.21 20.37 -6.34
N LYS A 746 22.75 19.31 -5.70
CA LYS A 746 23.40 19.36 -4.39
C LYS A 746 22.52 19.93 -3.26
N ARG A 747 21.22 19.74 -3.34
CA ARG A 747 20.29 20.11 -2.27
C ARG A 747 20.41 19.16 -1.09
N PRO A 748 20.29 19.63 0.15
CA PRO A 748 20.27 18.74 1.31
C PRO A 748 19.09 17.77 1.25
N TRP A 749 19.30 16.56 1.77
CA TRP A 749 18.24 15.61 2.08
C TRP A 749 17.35 16.14 3.20
N ARG A 750 16.12 15.69 3.26
CA ARG A 750 15.15 16.12 4.28
C ARG A 750 15.38 15.48 5.65
N THR A 751 16.63 15.19 5.97
CA THR A 751 17.08 14.54 7.22
C THR A 751 17.74 15.53 8.16
N LEU A 752 17.94 15.13 9.41
CA LEU A 752 18.62 15.93 10.42
C LEU A 752 20.04 16.33 9.97
N THR A 753 20.77 15.39 9.38
CA THR A 753 22.14 15.60 8.90
C THR A 753 22.20 16.29 7.54
N GLY A 754 21.06 16.42 6.85
CA GLY A 754 20.99 16.89 5.48
C GLY A 754 21.56 15.91 4.45
N ARG A 755 21.81 14.66 4.84
CA ARG A 755 22.37 13.57 4.03
C ARG A 755 21.49 12.32 4.15
N GLN A 756 21.69 11.32 3.31
CA GLN A 756 21.12 9.99 3.56
C GLN A 756 21.67 9.51 4.91
N GLN A 757 20.76 9.35 5.87
CA GLN A 757 21.14 9.17 7.27
C GLN A 757 21.03 7.69 7.66
N PHE A 758 22.18 7.05 7.83
CA PHE A 758 22.29 5.64 8.26
C PHE A 758 22.54 5.48 9.74
N TYR A 759 23.11 6.49 10.41
CA TYR A 759 23.32 6.48 11.85
C TYR A 759 22.23 7.27 12.56
N ILE A 760 21.51 6.61 13.45
CA ILE A 760 20.44 7.21 14.24
C ILE A 760 20.92 7.29 15.69
N ASP A 761 21.34 8.46 16.13
CA ASP A 761 21.88 8.64 17.49
C ASP A 761 20.81 8.95 18.56
N HIS A 762 19.56 8.56 18.30
CA HIS A 762 18.50 8.62 19.29
C HIS A 762 18.76 7.57 20.41
N PRO A 763 18.57 7.92 21.71
CA PRO A 763 18.90 7.03 22.83
C PRO A 763 18.29 5.61 22.69
N TRP A 764 17.05 5.49 22.25
CA TRP A 764 16.41 4.17 22.09
C TRP A 764 17.03 3.32 20.97
N TYR A 765 17.48 3.95 19.87
CA TYR A 765 18.22 3.25 18.81
C TYR A 765 19.59 2.75 19.29
N ILE A 766 20.28 3.56 20.09
CA ILE A 766 21.57 3.19 20.70
C ILE A 766 21.38 2.07 21.72
N GLU A 767 20.42 2.22 22.63
CA GLU A 767 20.09 1.24 23.69
C GLU A 767 19.71 -0.12 23.13
N LEU A 768 18.93 -0.11 22.05
CA LEU A 768 18.46 -1.34 21.39
C LEU A 768 19.45 -1.89 20.36
N GLY A 769 20.61 -1.22 20.14
CA GLY A 769 21.62 -1.65 19.17
C GLY A 769 21.15 -1.54 17.72
N GLU A 770 20.35 -0.51 17.39
CA GLU A 770 19.76 -0.27 16.06
C GLU A 770 20.24 1.05 15.45
N ALA A 771 21.26 1.69 16.03
CA ALA A 771 21.79 2.96 15.54
C ALA A 771 22.25 2.86 14.08
N LEU A 772 22.91 1.80 13.68
CA LEU A 772 23.27 1.47 12.30
C LEU A 772 22.31 0.41 11.72
N PRO A 773 22.23 0.26 10.39
CA PRO A 773 21.62 -0.91 9.79
C PRO A 773 22.29 -2.19 10.32
N THR A 774 21.55 -3.03 10.98
CA THR A 774 21.97 -4.28 11.59
C THR A 774 20.94 -5.36 11.33
N PHE A 775 21.29 -6.62 11.55
CA PHE A 775 20.36 -7.73 11.47
C PHE A 775 19.90 -8.16 12.86
N LYS A 776 18.62 -8.25 13.03
CA LYS A 776 17.97 -8.90 14.17
C LYS A 776 17.14 -10.08 13.72
N GLU A 777 17.20 -11.14 14.48
CA GLU A 777 16.38 -12.32 14.21
C GLU A 777 14.90 -11.98 14.28
N PRO A 778 14.08 -12.59 13.42
CA PRO A 778 12.63 -12.54 13.58
C PRO A 778 12.22 -12.94 14.99
N ILE A 779 11.13 -12.38 15.50
CA ILE A 779 10.65 -12.69 16.84
C ILE A 779 10.44 -14.21 16.95
N PRO A 780 11.04 -14.86 17.99
CA PRO A 780 10.88 -16.30 18.17
C PRO A 780 9.43 -16.68 18.37
N GLU A 781 8.98 -17.66 17.61
CA GLU A 781 7.64 -18.22 17.71
C GLU A 781 7.71 -19.73 17.97
N LYS A 782 6.72 -20.24 18.68
CA LYS A 782 6.60 -21.64 19.13
C LYS A 782 6.42 -22.64 17.98
N TYR A 783 5.80 -22.19 16.88
CA TYR A 783 5.39 -23.03 15.78
C TYR A 783 6.45 -23.12 14.66
N PRO A 784 6.46 -24.20 13.85
CA PRO A 784 7.56 -24.44 12.91
C PRO A 784 7.43 -23.76 11.55
N LEU A 785 6.20 -23.43 11.08
CA LEU A 785 5.95 -22.98 9.72
C LEU A 785 5.71 -21.48 9.66
N TYR A 786 6.49 -20.74 8.87
CA TYR A 786 6.21 -19.33 8.59
C TYR A 786 4.91 -19.16 7.84
N TRP A 787 4.03 -18.27 8.33
CA TRP A 787 2.76 -17.90 7.71
C TRP A 787 2.94 -16.75 6.73
N ASN A 788 2.87 -17.02 5.43
CA ASN A 788 3.08 -16.03 4.40
C ASN A 788 1.78 -15.70 3.64
N THR A 789 1.47 -14.40 3.55
CA THR A 789 0.22 -13.93 2.94
C THR A 789 0.48 -12.89 1.84
N PRO A 790 1.07 -13.28 0.69
CA PRO A 790 1.40 -12.37 -0.38
C PRO A 790 0.15 -11.92 -1.17
N HIS A 791 0.35 -10.88 -2.01
CA HIS A 791 -0.65 -10.43 -2.96
C HIS A 791 -0.87 -11.46 -4.09
N GLY A 792 -2.13 -11.65 -4.49
CA GLY A 792 -2.51 -12.55 -5.56
C GLY A 792 -2.72 -11.85 -6.90
N ARG A 793 -2.60 -12.62 -7.99
CA ARG A 793 -2.82 -12.14 -9.36
C ARG A 793 -4.29 -11.76 -9.62
N TRP A 794 -5.24 -12.48 -9.00
CA TRP A 794 -6.66 -12.49 -9.35
C TRP A 794 -7.52 -11.56 -8.50
N SER A 795 -6.93 -10.84 -7.56
CA SER A 795 -7.60 -9.91 -6.67
C SER A 795 -6.73 -8.70 -6.37
N ILE A 796 -7.34 -7.65 -5.86
CA ILE A 796 -6.67 -6.55 -5.17
C ILE A 796 -7.20 -6.57 -3.75
N HIS A 797 -6.37 -7.01 -2.80
CA HIS A 797 -6.83 -7.32 -1.45
C HIS A 797 -8.10 -8.19 -1.48
N SER A 798 -9.20 -7.75 -0.87
CA SER A 798 -10.46 -8.47 -0.89
C SER A 798 -11.34 -8.20 -2.14
N THR A 799 -11.06 -7.17 -2.91
CA THR A 799 -11.79 -6.87 -4.15
C THR A 799 -11.50 -7.92 -5.22
N TRP A 800 -12.51 -8.39 -5.91
CA TRP A 800 -12.55 -9.52 -6.85
C TRP A 800 -12.40 -10.92 -6.21
N ARG A 801 -12.27 -11.06 -4.88
CA ARG A 801 -12.32 -12.38 -4.23
C ARG A 801 -13.68 -13.08 -4.30
N ASP A 802 -14.72 -12.33 -4.58
CA ASP A 802 -16.10 -12.77 -4.76
C ASP A 802 -16.57 -12.72 -6.24
N HIS A 803 -15.69 -12.38 -7.18
CA HIS A 803 -16.03 -12.33 -8.61
C HIS A 803 -16.06 -13.72 -9.23
N ARG A 804 -17.23 -14.16 -9.75
CA ARG A 804 -17.48 -15.54 -10.21
C ARG A 804 -16.46 -16.06 -11.23
N ALA A 805 -16.12 -15.27 -12.25
CA ALA A 805 -15.16 -15.67 -13.28
C ALA A 805 -13.74 -15.80 -12.71
N LEU A 806 -13.29 -14.84 -11.91
CA LEU A 806 -11.96 -14.87 -11.30
C LEU A 806 -11.82 -15.94 -10.22
N LEU A 807 -12.89 -16.27 -9.48
CA LEU A 807 -12.90 -17.39 -8.53
C LEU A 807 -12.61 -18.73 -9.21
N ARG A 808 -13.17 -18.98 -10.40
CA ARG A 808 -12.90 -20.21 -11.16
C ARG A 808 -11.43 -20.37 -11.50
N LEU A 809 -10.70 -19.29 -11.75
CA LEU A 809 -9.26 -19.30 -12.03
C LEU A 809 -8.41 -19.60 -10.78
N GLN A 810 -9.00 -19.51 -9.60
CA GLN A 810 -8.37 -19.74 -8.29
C GLN A 810 -8.94 -20.95 -7.56
N ARG A 811 -9.57 -21.89 -8.21
CA ARG A 811 -10.31 -23.03 -7.63
C ARG A 811 -11.52 -22.62 -6.75
N GLY A 812 -11.90 -21.36 -6.70
CA GLY A 812 -13.10 -20.84 -6.03
C GLY A 812 -13.05 -20.75 -4.50
N LEU A 813 -11.93 -21.08 -3.85
CA LEU A 813 -11.78 -21.21 -2.40
C LEU A 813 -10.47 -20.58 -1.89
N PRO A 814 -10.38 -20.26 -0.59
CA PRO A 814 -9.10 -20.06 0.10
C PRO A 814 -8.28 -21.36 0.06
N ILE A 815 -7.03 -21.23 -0.33
CA ILE A 815 -6.09 -22.36 -0.43
C ILE A 815 -4.81 -21.98 0.30
N VAL A 816 -4.29 -22.89 1.13
CA VAL A 816 -2.92 -22.81 1.67
C VAL A 816 -2.00 -23.71 0.84
N TYR A 817 -0.86 -23.17 0.45
CA TYR A 817 0.19 -23.88 -0.29
C TYR A 817 1.26 -24.35 0.69
N MET A 818 1.75 -25.59 0.51
CA MET A 818 2.75 -26.21 1.36
C MET A 818 3.72 -27.05 0.53
N HIS A 819 5.00 -27.09 0.95
CA HIS A 819 6.00 -27.96 0.33
C HIS A 819 5.67 -29.45 0.53
N PRO A 820 5.94 -30.34 -0.45
CA PRO A 820 5.67 -31.80 -0.33
C PRO A 820 6.31 -32.47 0.89
N GLU A 821 7.49 -32.04 1.30
CA GLU A 821 8.19 -32.57 2.48
C GLU A 821 7.43 -32.24 3.77
N ASP A 822 7.02 -30.99 3.95
CA ASP A 822 6.23 -30.56 5.11
C ASP A 822 4.88 -31.26 5.18
N ALA A 823 4.23 -31.48 4.04
CA ALA A 823 2.98 -32.20 3.96
C ALA A 823 3.16 -33.68 4.34
N ARG A 824 4.22 -34.33 3.86
CA ARG A 824 4.54 -35.74 4.17
C ARG A 824 4.80 -35.96 5.65
N HIS A 825 5.56 -35.07 6.30
CA HIS A 825 5.82 -35.13 7.74
C HIS A 825 4.56 -35.02 8.59
N ARG A 826 3.47 -34.45 8.05
CA ARG A 826 2.16 -34.25 8.71
C ARG A 826 1.09 -35.24 8.25
N GLY A 827 1.40 -36.16 7.34
CA GLY A 827 0.44 -37.10 6.78
C GLY A 827 -0.67 -36.45 5.96
N LEU A 828 -0.37 -35.28 5.37
CA LEU A 828 -1.34 -34.51 4.59
C LEU A 828 -1.25 -34.83 3.10
N GLN A 829 -2.38 -34.76 2.42
CA GLN A 829 -2.53 -34.99 0.97
C GLN A 829 -3.06 -33.73 0.28
N ASP A 830 -2.79 -33.63 -1.01
CA ASP A 830 -3.34 -32.53 -1.82
C ASP A 830 -4.87 -32.53 -1.74
N ASN A 831 -5.44 -31.32 -1.60
CA ASN A 831 -6.87 -31.09 -1.47
C ASN A 831 -7.49 -31.51 -0.12
N ASP A 832 -6.72 -31.90 0.88
CA ASP A 832 -7.25 -32.08 2.25
C ASP A 832 -7.82 -30.77 2.81
N TRP A 833 -8.86 -30.88 3.66
CA TRP A 833 -9.21 -29.83 4.58
C TRP A 833 -8.17 -29.81 5.71
N VAL A 834 -7.62 -28.64 5.99
CA VAL A 834 -6.58 -28.46 7.01
C VAL A 834 -6.96 -27.33 7.96
N LYS A 835 -6.66 -27.55 9.23
CA LYS A 835 -6.71 -26.54 10.28
C LYS A 835 -5.30 -25.94 10.46
N ILE A 836 -5.21 -24.65 10.23
CA ILE A 836 -4.00 -23.85 10.45
C ILE A 836 -4.21 -23.10 11.76
N TYR A 837 -3.26 -23.16 12.67
CA TYR A 837 -3.44 -22.56 14.00
C TYR A 837 -2.14 -22.08 14.64
N ASN A 838 -2.28 -21.17 15.59
CA ASN A 838 -1.27 -20.73 16.54
C ASN A 838 -1.96 -20.31 17.85
N ASP A 839 -1.21 -19.64 18.75
CA ASP A 839 -1.77 -19.23 20.05
C ASP A 839 -2.80 -18.08 19.95
N VAL A 840 -2.89 -17.40 18.81
CA VAL A 840 -3.88 -16.31 18.57
C VAL A 840 -5.22 -16.85 18.10
N GLY A 841 -5.21 -17.82 17.19
CA GLY A 841 -6.43 -18.37 16.62
C GLY A 841 -6.18 -19.43 15.56
N HIS A 842 -7.18 -19.63 14.71
CA HIS A 842 -7.11 -20.64 13.65
C HIS A 842 -7.97 -20.28 12.44
N CYS A 843 -7.69 -20.97 11.33
CA CYS A 843 -8.59 -21.03 10.18
C CYS A 843 -8.61 -22.44 9.57
N VAL A 844 -9.69 -22.77 8.87
CA VAL A 844 -9.86 -24.07 8.19
C VAL A 844 -10.12 -23.84 6.71
N CYS A 845 -9.22 -24.36 5.86
CA CYS A 845 -9.26 -24.18 4.42
C CYS A 845 -8.72 -25.42 3.67
N ARG A 846 -8.65 -25.36 2.34
CA ARG A 846 -8.07 -26.41 1.51
C ARG A 846 -6.55 -26.29 1.42
N LEU A 847 -5.89 -27.45 1.37
CA LEU A 847 -4.45 -27.59 1.13
C LEU A 847 -4.17 -27.80 -0.36
N GLN A 848 -3.11 -27.16 -0.87
CA GLN A 848 -2.46 -27.53 -2.12
C GLN A 848 -0.98 -27.80 -1.88
N ILE A 849 -0.51 -28.96 -2.33
CA ILE A 849 0.90 -29.30 -2.27
C ILE A 849 1.61 -28.71 -3.48
N LEU A 850 2.66 -27.90 -3.24
CA LEU A 850 3.37 -27.17 -4.28
C LEU A 850 4.89 -27.28 -4.09
N PRO A 851 5.63 -27.95 -5.01
CA PRO A 851 7.09 -28.07 -4.92
C PRO A 851 7.86 -26.73 -5.00
N GLY A 852 7.23 -25.68 -5.52
CA GLY A 852 7.83 -24.35 -5.60
C GLY A 852 7.84 -23.58 -4.28
N GLU A 853 7.18 -24.08 -3.23
CA GLU A 853 7.31 -23.57 -1.87
C GLU A 853 8.65 -24.00 -1.27
N LYS A 854 9.14 -23.23 -0.30
CA LYS A 854 10.32 -23.62 0.50
C LYS A 854 9.88 -24.40 1.74
N PRO A 855 10.56 -25.50 2.14
CA PRO A 855 10.28 -26.17 3.41
C PRO A 855 10.32 -25.22 4.61
N GLY A 856 9.44 -25.43 5.60
CA GLY A 856 9.29 -24.57 6.76
C GLY A 856 8.45 -23.32 6.55
N ARG A 857 7.76 -23.22 5.40
CA ARG A 857 6.91 -22.09 5.05
C ARG A 857 5.60 -22.56 4.43
N VAL A 858 4.53 -21.82 4.67
CA VAL A 858 3.23 -21.98 4.01
C VAL A 858 2.70 -20.64 3.51
N THR A 859 2.03 -20.68 2.37
CA THR A 859 1.54 -19.48 1.69
C THR A 859 0.04 -19.53 1.50
N MET A 860 -0.65 -18.43 1.84
CA MET A 860 -2.03 -18.16 1.42
C MET A 860 -2.10 -16.77 0.79
N TYR A 861 -2.51 -16.70 -0.47
CA TYR A 861 -2.77 -15.38 -1.08
C TYR A 861 -3.89 -14.68 -0.33
N HIS A 862 -3.59 -13.49 0.22
CA HIS A 862 -4.43 -12.78 1.18
C HIS A 862 -5.75 -12.23 0.60
N GLY A 863 -6.57 -11.63 1.46
CA GLY A 863 -7.74 -10.85 1.08
C GLY A 863 -9.04 -11.65 0.96
N TRP A 864 -9.08 -12.92 1.36
CA TRP A 864 -10.29 -13.69 1.40
C TRP A 864 -11.23 -13.17 2.49
N GLU A 865 -12.51 -13.01 2.14
CA GLU A 865 -13.54 -12.68 3.13
C GLU A 865 -13.79 -13.86 4.08
N LYS A 866 -14.08 -13.60 5.36
CA LYS A 866 -14.34 -14.66 6.35
C LYS A 866 -15.50 -15.58 5.93
N PHE A 867 -16.49 -15.04 5.22
CA PHE A 867 -17.67 -15.77 4.76
C PHE A 867 -17.49 -16.47 3.40
N LEU A 868 -16.29 -16.41 2.80
CA LEU A 868 -16.02 -17.01 1.49
C LEU A 868 -15.06 -18.21 1.61
N GLY A 869 -15.61 -19.42 1.71
CA GLY A 869 -14.90 -20.68 1.52
C GLY A 869 -14.02 -21.18 2.67
N PHE A 870 -13.85 -20.41 3.76
CA PHE A 870 -13.36 -20.95 5.01
C PHE A 870 -14.49 -21.77 5.69
N GLN A 871 -14.12 -22.87 6.35
CA GLN A 871 -15.05 -23.58 7.22
C GLN A 871 -15.10 -22.92 8.61
N GLU A 872 -13.96 -22.41 9.07
CA GLU A 872 -13.80 -21.69 10.32
C GLU A 872 -12.75 -20.58 10.16
N GLY A 873 -12.89 -19.47 10.88
CA GLY A 873 -11.93 -18.40 10.95
C GLY A 873 -11.74 -17.64 9.64
N GLY A 874 -10.54 -17.13 9.44
CA GLY A 874 -10.11 -16.41 8.25
C GLY A 874 -8.58 -16.22 8.23
N TRP A 875 -8.04 -15.71 7.15
CA TRP A 875 -6.59 -15.60 6.98
C TRP A 875 -5.91 -14.65 8.01
N GLN A 876 -6.64 -13.70 8.56
CA GLN A 876 -6.15 -12.80 9.63
C GLN A 876 -6.41 -13.33 11.05
N SER A 877 -7.12 -14.43 11.21
CA SER A 877 -7.36 -15.03 12.55
C SER A 877 -6.08 -15.52 13.23
N LEU A 878 -4.98 -15.60 12.49
CA LEU A 878 -3.67 -16.06 12.96
C LEU A 878 -2.73 -14.90 13.34
N THR A 879 -3.16 -13.65 13.18
CA THR A 879 -2.29 -12.49 13.31
C THR A 879 -2.45 -11.80 14.65
N TYR A 880 -1.37 -11.19 15.13
CA TYR A 880 -1.33 -10.38 16.34
C TYR A 880 -1.06 -8.91 16.00
N ILE A 881 -1.14 -8.03 16.99
CA ILE A 881 -0.69 -6.64 16.89
C ILE A 881 0.53 -6.51 17.81
N LYS A 882 1.69 -6.16 17.27
CA LYS A 882 2.92 -5.84 18.02
C LYS A 882 3.41 -4.45 17.63
N ILE A 883 4.10 -3.81 18.56
CA ILE A 883 4.66 -2.46 18.40
C ILE A 883 6.19 -2.54 18.54
N ASN A 884 6.90 -2.11 17.52
CA ASN A 884 8.36 -1.97 17.61
C ASN A 884 8.69 -0.69 18.39
N PRO A 885 9.43 -0.77 19.51
CA PRO A 885 9.77 0.38 20.35
C PRO A 885 10.51 1.51 19.61
N THR A 886 11.40 1.20 18.68
CA THR A 886 12.14 2.21 17.92
C THR A 886 11.23 3.04 17.01
N GLN A 887 10.09 2.52 16.59
CA GLN A 887 9.11 3.25 15.77
C GLN A 887 8.22 4.20 16.59
N LEU A 888 8.35 4.23 17.89
CA LEU A 888 7.64 5.14 18.80
C LEU A 888 8.39 6.47 19.04
N ILE A 889 9.61 6.64 18.52
CA ILE A 889 10.37 7.88 18.72
C ILE A 889 9.74 9.06 17.96
N GLY A 890 10.04 10.26 18.42
CA GLY A 890 9.69 11.51 17.77
C GLY A 890 10.57 12.64 18.26
N LYS A 891 10.37 13.86 17.76
CA LYS A 891 11.20 15.03 18.04
C LYS A 891 12.71 14.78 17.79
N TYR A 892 12.99 13.94 16.78
CA TYR A 892 14.33 13.66 16.33
C TYR A 892 14.52 14.21 14.91
N GLY A 893 14.87 15.47 14.79
CA GLY A 893 15.04 16.16 13.51
C GLY A 893 13.84 15.96 12.58
N HIS A 894 14.02 15.14 11.54
CA HIS A 894 13.01 14.79 10.55
C HIS A 894 12.04 13.69 11.02
N VAL A 895 12.39 12.90 12.02
CA VAL A 895 11.57 11.79 12.52
C VAL A 895 10.55 12.31 13.54
N ASN A 896 9.34 12.56 13.05
CA ASN A 896 8.22 13.04 13.84
C ASN A 896 6.93 12.38 13.33
N PHE A 897 6.01 12.11 14.23
CA PHE A 897 4.71 11.60 13.80
C PHE A 897 4.03 12.58 12.83
N ARG A 898 3.67 12.09 11.69
CA ARG A 898 2.76 12.69 10.72
C ARG A 898 1.94 11.56 10.08
N LEU A 899 0.70 11.84 9.75
CA LEU A 899 -0.18 10.85 9.13
C LEU A 899 0.51 10.21 7.92
N ASN A 900 0.55 8.88 7.90
CA ASN A 900 1.15 8.05 6.84
C ASN A 900 2.65 8.30 6.57
N TYR A 901 3.36 8.94 7.46
CA TYR A 901 4.79 9.23 7.30
C TYR A 901 5.64 8.40 8.26
N TRP A 902 5.37 8.50 9.56
CA TRP A 902 6.16 7.86 10.61
C TRP A 902 5.28 7.39 11.75
N GLY A 903 5.60 6.25 12.32
CA GLY A 903 4.97 5.65 13.49
C GLY A 903 5.04 4.14 13.43
N PRO A 904 4.58 3.44 14.49
CA PRO A 904 4.54 1.99 14.53
C PRO A 904 3.78 1.37 13.37
N THR A 905 4.36 0.35 12.74
CA THR A 905 3.72 -0.40 11.66
C THR A 905 3.35 -1.79 12.15
N GLY A 906 2.24 -2.32 11.65
CA GLY A 906 1.86 -3.72 11.87
C GLY A 906 2.90 -4.66 11.24
N ASN A 907 2.84 -5.93 11.64
CA ASN A 907 3.69 -6.98 11.07
C ASN A 907 2.95 -8.32 11.07
N ASN A 908 3.27 -9.20 10.14
CA ASN A 908 2.65 -10.53 10.04
C ASN A 908 3.54 -11.56 9.35
N ARG A 909 4.82 -11.26 9.13
CA ARG A 909 5.79 -12.22 8.55
C ARG A 909 6.56 -12.97 9.60
N ASP A 910 6.68 -12.44 10.82
CA ASP A 910 7.23 -13.13 11.97
C ASP A 910 6.31 -14.23 12.50
N ILE A 911 5.05 -14.28 12.04
CA ILE A 911 4.05 -15.23 12.49
C ILE A 911 4.40 -16.63 12.02
N LYS A 912 4.33 -17.60 12.95
CA LYS A 912 4.43 -19.02 12.66
C LYS A 912 3.19 -19.77 13.06
N VAL A 913 2.96 -20.88 12.39
CA VAL A 913 1.77 -21.72 12.52
C VAL A 913 2.11 -23.20 12.55
N GLU A 914 1.16 -24.01 12.99
CA GLU A 914 1.11 -25.45 12.72
C GLU A 914 -0.11 -25.78 11.88
N ILE A 915 -0.02 -26.87 11.13
CA ILE A 915 -1.09 -27.35 10.24
C ILE A 915 -1.36 -28.83 10.49
N VAL A 916 -2.62 -29.15 10.70
CA VAL A 916 -3.11 -30.52 10.88
C VAL A 916 -4.31 -30.80 9.99
N LYS A 917 -4.60 -32.05 9.72
CA LYS A 917 -5.82 -32.44 8.99
C LYS A 917 -7.07 -32.04 9.78
N ALA A 918 -7.98 -31.35 9.14
CA ALA A 918 -9.26 -30.96 9.73
C ALA A 918 -10.30 -32.10 9.55
N LYS A 919 -11.14 -32.30 10.56
CA LYS A 919 -12.35 -33.11 10.45
C LYS A 919 -13.49 -32.16 10.07
N VAL A 920 -13.88 -32.14 8.79
CA VAL A 920 -14.96 -31.32 8.24
C VAL A 920 -16.11 -32.20 7.80
#